data_45b70b27689e2d272f7a240db895395b
#
_entry.id   45b70b27689e2d272f7a240db895395b
#
_cell.length_a   1.000
_cell.length_b   1.000
_cell.length_c   1.000
_cell.angle_alpha   90.00
_cell.angle_beta   90.00
_cell.angle_gamma   90.00
#
_symmetry.space_group_name_H-M   'P 1'
#
loop_
_entity.id
_entity.type
_entity.pdbx_description
1 polymer ?
#
loop_
_entity_poly.entity_id
_entity_poly.type
_entity_poly.pdbx_seq_one_letter_code
_entity_poly.pdbx_strand_id
1 'polypeptide(L)'
;MAQLSQLLSRLPEGKDVHMSTMGHVLWVCWHNSLPPAVNQTLLNYGGMHVGEEHEQALWFFFTDDVFLALARLCVWGNFNELAVSIELFPGRLQLSSKREASLSLDGQLRVQEMLVRDNLEIWVHPKSREGRNVLPGITFEPRPGRQGMASVHWASPQVDVRMPYASTQAWYALIHPLGSPLDKAFQAGWGAMFKQLEALLEKHKIKFIVHETFVMLAVDNLLMLRTFMRDYLQTFNKETATAETPCWPCVCVVADRNNLNFNIDLPRKIGLQWDNLMPDFPYMRYRNAFLLGEGFTVRDLRFTGEQASMDSWCNVLLDDTAISTRSIPLMMASQLSANNSGGCFYCGLAGHTAAQCPTRGFFPSRPDLWDDVGGLGLDAINEAFRQIEGVLSQQGLAGFEELLEGDDDTALLLQAILDINSPAQLRNVPRHWLYRLREPDPDEEDKPTRDDSPAWDLLERLARAGADELPALEKDITNAIARHQRDPRLRMVRAFLCVQRNDFSHASTAFREAASLTPAASLQAWNEYLLARLAEEQGQYSQAIEQYHQVSRVMPQWRDVQYRSLVCRVKMGFAEQVLDQLAKLVQEEPHFFNRILIDPALERGRLLILSALHDVWAKAKERAEAERDRILAMQRRLADWFPDDHAVQMQLGLKIKKLEGLSGIQNYIAFLKVLESRPALEKELEDCIQREIEELRNRYKHYLDVLQEIRDEASWFPFPSVLREFSADFNECAGLINWAFACNFNDAETFKRAQGTISRINELLRQLKKRLRFLRTVRDGTLFALLMGKTFMWVEIVGLLLCFIGVPIIVFWGEFLHLGWLKNLLGENQWSVQKVLAIIVTVIAVGVGALRTTLIFDRRREQLLEEAREQREKAQQARLERIRRQRQAEQEHARRVQQAEQEREQRRILKEKMRG
;
A
#
# COMPACT_ATOMS: atom_id res chain seq x y z
N MET A 1 53.50 1.74 -17.89
CA MET A 1 54.25 1.20 -16.73
C MET A 1 53.95 2.11 -15.57
N ALA A 2 53.46 1.58 -14.48
CA ALA A 2 53.09 2.35 -13.29
C ALA A 2 54.32 2.71 -12.47
N GLN A 3 54.48 3.99 -12.12
CA GLN A 3 55.58 4.52 -11.33
C GLN A 3 55.05 5.07 -10.01
N LEU A 4 55.42 4.43 -8.89
CA LEU A 4 55.04 4.85 -7.56
C LEU A 4 55.48 6.28 -7.21
N SER A 5 56.64 6.71 -7.70
CA SER A 5 57.14 8.07 -7.48
C SER A 5 56.25 9.16 -8.07
N GLN A 6 55.61 8.88 -9.20
CA GLN A 6 54.62 9.80 -9.81
C GLN A 6 53.37 9.94 -8.95
N LEU A 7 52.87 8.82 -8.47
CA LEU A 7 51.65 8.83 -7.63
C LEU A 7 51.95 9.49 -6.27
N LEU A 8 53.10 9.18 -5.64
CA LEU A 8 53.49 9.83 -4.38
C LEU A 8 53.69 11.36 -4.51
N SER A 9 54.20 11.83 -5.66
CA SER A 9 54.44 13.27 -5.87
C SER A 9 53.14 14.09 -6.03
N ARG A 10 52.05 13.45 -6.30
CA ARG A 10 50.72 14.09 -6.40
C ARG A 10 49.97 14.16 -5.07
N LEU A 11 50.41 13.39 -4.08
CA LEU A 11 49.83 13.51 -2.75
C LEU A 11 50.24 14.85 -2.12
N PRO A 12 49.34 15.56 -1.44
CA PRO A 12 49.66 16.83 -0.81
C PRO A 12 50.75 16.66 0.26
N GLU A 13 51.75 17.53 0.25
CA GLU A 13 52.72 17.58 1.37
C GLU A 13 52.04 18.19 2.59
N GLY A 14 51.87 17.38 3.61
CA GLY A 14 51.23 17.81 4.87
C GLY A 14 52.13 18.80 5.62
N LYS A 15 51.85 20.09 5.53
CA LYS A 15 52.59 21.14 6.24
C LYS A 15 52.23 21.23 7.74
N ASP A 16 51.00 20.84 8.11
CA ASP A 16 50.51 20.86 9.49
C ASP A 16 49.96 19.46 9.86
N VAL A 17 50.82 18.61 10.38
CA VAL A 17 50.44 17.24 10.74
C VAL A 17 49.64 17.21 12.02
N HIS A 18 48.35 16.84 11.93
CA HIS A 18 47.45 16.65 13.08
C HIS A 18 47.48 15.23 13.63
N MET A 19 47.61 14.26 12.76
CA MET A 19 47.69 12.86 13.15
C MET A 19 48.73 12.14 12.32
N SER A 20 49.54 11.33 12.99
CA SER A 20 50.54 10.48 12.36
C SER A 20 50.40 9.06 12.89
N THR A 21 50.22 8.08 12.03
CA THR A 21 50.06 6.69 12.41
C THR A 21 50.92 5.79 11.52
N MET A 22 51.49 4.75 12.12
CA MET A 22 52.18 3.68 11.39
C MET A 22 51.18 2.65 10.95
N GLY A 23 51.37 2.08 9.77
CA GLY A 23 50.50 1.07 9.21
C GLY A 23 51.14 0.39 7.99
N HIS A 24 50.31 -0.07 7.14
CA HIS A 24 50.69 -0.74 5.90
C HIS A 24 50.24 0.06 4.71
N VAL A 25 51.14 0.25 3.74
CA VAL A 25 50.85 0.86 2.45
C VAL A 25 50.83 -0.23 1.39
N LEU A 26 49.74 -0.35 0.69
CA LEU A 26 49.62 -1.16 -0.54
C LEU A 26 49.75 -0.29 -1.76
N TRP A 27 50.67 -0.65 -2.62
CA TRP A 27 50.69 -0.17 -3.99
C TRP A 27 50.09 -1.23 -4.90
N VAL A 28 48.98 -0.92 -5.51
CA VAL A 28 48.19 -1.79 -6.37
C VAL A 28 48.32 -1.29 -7.80
N CYS A 29 48.74 -2.17 -8.72
CA CYS A 29 48.84 -1.84 -10.14
C CYS A 29 48.06 -2.85 -10.94
N TRP A 30 47.40 -2.40 -11.98
CA TRP A 30 46.56 -3.26 -12.84
C TRP A 30 46.77 -2.91 -14.31
N HIS A 31 46.13 -3.67 -15.19
CA HIS A 31 46.09 -3.41 -16.63
C HIS A 31 44.64 -3.18 -17.05
N ASN A 32 44.41 -2.10 -17.84
CA ASN A 32 43.09 -1.62 -18.31
C ASN A 32 42.17 -1.10 -17.21
N SER A 33 41.59 -1.97 -16.38
CA SER A 33 40.68 -1.61 -15.29
C SER A 33 40.95 -2.42 -14.04
N LEU A 34 40.84 -1.80 -12.87
CA LEU A 34 40.96 -2.51 -11.59
C LEU A 34 39.75 -3.46 -11.45
N PRO A 35 40.01 -4.79 -11.29
CA PRO A 35 38.91 -5.74 -11.04
C PRO A 35 38.11 -5.33 -9.81
N PRO A 36 36.76 -5.23 -9.91
CA PRO A 36 35.90 -4.81 -8.80
C PRO A 36 36.10 -5.64 -7.51
N ALA A 37 36.40 -6.94 -7.67
CA ALA A 37 36.71 -7.85 -6.57
C ALA A 37 37.92 -7.42 -5.74
N VAL A 38 38.97 -6.89 -6.39
CA VAL A 38 40.17 -6.39 -5.70
C VAL A 38 39.83 -5.17 -4.87
N ASN A 39 39.23 -4.17 -5.50
CA ASN A 39 38.80 -2.94 -4.82
C ASN A 39 37.92 -3.23 -3.60
N GLN A 40 36.88 -4.06 -3.82
CA GLN A 40 35.93 -4.43 -2.77
C GLN A 40 36.63 -5.24 -1.64
N THR A 41 37.54 -6.12 -1.98
CA THR A 41 38.28 -6.87 -0.97
C THR A 41 39.11 -5.94 -0.10
N LEU A 42 39.82 -4.99 -0.69
CA LEU A 42 40.64 -4.04 0.09
C LEU A 42 39.76 -3.19 1.00
N LEU A 43 38.61 -2.71 0.52
CA LEU A 43 37.65 -1.95 1.34
C LEU A 43 37.07 -2.79 2.49
N ASN A 44 36.67 -4.02 2.24
CA ASN A 44 36.07 -4.90 3.25
C ASN A 44 36.99 -5.21 4.44
N TYR A 45 38.28 -5.18 4.20
CA TYR A 45 39.29 -5.40 5.25
C TYR A 45 39.83 -4.10 5.86
N GLY A 46 39.11 -2.98 5.66
CA GLY A 46 39.44 -1.71 6.27
C GLY A 46 40.56 -0.94 5.58
N GLY A 47 40.82 -1.25 4.31
CA GLY A 47 41.76 -0.48 3.49
C GLY A 47 41.19 0.90 3.20
N MET A 48 41.96 1.94 3.42
CA MET A 48 41.67 3.32 3.08
C MET A 48 42.30 3.65 1.72
N HIS A 49 41.50 4.00 0.75
CA HIS A 49 42.00 4.48 -0.53
C HIS A 49 42.61 5.87 -0.36
N VAL A 50 43.86 6.03 -0.72
CA VAL A 50 44.62 7.28 -0.50
C VAL A 50 44.76 8.10 -1.78
N GLY A 51 44.97 7.44 -2.91
CA GLY A 51 45.10 8.11 -4.20
C GLY A 51 45.22 7.12 -5.33
N GLU A 52 44.80 7.54 -6.51
CA GLU A 52 44.79 6.73 -7.75
C GLU A 52 45.32 7.57 -8.92
N GLU A 53 46.05 6.96 -9.79
CA GLU A 53 46.51 7.56 -11.03
C GLU A 53 46.71 6.52 -12.11
N HIS A 54 46.00 6.67 -13.23
CA HIS A 54 46.00 5.75 -14.34
C HIS A 54 45.72 4.29 -13.90
N GLU A 55 46.69 3.40 -14.07
CA GLU A 55 46.59 1.97 -13.76
C GLU A 55 47.22 1.63 -12.41
N GLN A 56 47.23 2.54 -11.45
CA GLN A 56 47.78 2.34 -10.12
C GLN A 56 47.03 3.07 -9.03
N ALA A 57 46.99 2.50 -7.83
CA ALA A 57 46.43 3.11 -6.63
C ALA A 57 47.23 2.83 -5.37
N LEU A 58 47.12 3.72 -4.38
CA LEU A 58 47.66 3.56 -3.04
C LEU A 58 46.54 3.35 -2.02
N TRP A 59 46.75 2.34 -1.20
CA TRP A 59 45.87 2.00 -0.10
C TRP A 59 46.64 2.03 1.20
N PHE A 60 46.00 2.45 2.29
CA PHE A 60 46.56 2.41 3.62
C PHE A 60 45.72 1.55 4.55
N PHE A 61 46.39 0.69 5.32
CA PHE A 61 45.78 -0.15 6.34
C PHE A 61 46.37 0.18 7.71
N PHE A 62 45.48 0.43 8.67
CA PHE A 62 45.81 0.73 10.05
C PHE A 62 46.16 -0.53 10.85
N THR A 63 45.70 -1.68 10.41
CA THR A 63 45.76 -2.99 11.10
C THR A 63 46.41 -4.06 10.24
N ASP A 64 46.68 -5.22 10.85
CA ASP A 64 47.17 -6.41 10.18
C ASP A 64 46.11 -7.10 9.28
N ASP A 65 44.89 -6.61 9.25
CA ASP A 65 43.83 -7.11 8.36
C ASP A 65 44.23 -7.04 6.87
N VAL A 66 45.23 -6.23 6.54
CA VAL A 66 45.86 -6.22 5.22
C VAL A 66 46.31 -7.63 4.79
N PHE A 67 46.85 -8.44 5.70
CA PHE A 67 47.28 -9.80 5.35
C PHE A 67 46.11 -10.71 5.08
N LEU A 68 44.98 -10.49 5.73
CA LEU A 68 43.74 -11.22 5.43
C LEU A 68 43.17 -10.82 4.05
N ALA A 69 43.23 -9.52 3.73
CA ALA A 69 42.86 -9.05 2.39
C ALA A 69 43.78 -9.69 1.32
N LEU A 70 45.10 -9.71 1.54
CA LEU A 70 46.05 -10.34 0.61
C LEU A 70 45.82 -11.83 0.49
N ALA A 71 45.58 -12.54 1.59
CA ALA A 71 45.22 -13.96 1.58
C ALA A 71 43.98 -14.25 0.74
N ARG A 72 42.96 -13.43 0.92
CA ARG A 72 41.73 -13.55 0.13
C ARG A 72 42.00 -13.32 -1.36
N LEU A 73 42.81 -12.32 -1.70
CA LEU A 73 43.19 -12.08 -3.10
C LEU A 73 44.02 -13.23 -3.68
N CYS A 74 44.91 -13.84 -2.89
CA CYS A 74 45.63 -15.04 -3.31
C CYS A 74 44.69 -16.19 -3.63
N VAL A 75 43.72 -16.45 -2.76
CA VAL A 75 42.71 -17.50 -3.01
C VAL A 75 41.93 -17.18 -4.28
N TRP A 76 41.51 -15.94 -4.43
CA TRP A 76 40.80 -15.49 -5.63
C TRP A 76 41.63 -15.62 -6.89
N GLY A 77 42.90 -15.21 -6.85
CA GLY A 77 43.86 -15.30 -7.95
C GLY A 77 44.20 -16.75 -8.36
N ASN A 78 44.01 -17.75 -7.47
CA ASN A 78 44.13 -19.15 -7.83
C ASN A 78 43.02 -19.68 -8.74
N PHE A 79 41.90 -18.97 -8.79
CA PHE A 79 40.74 -19.41 -9.56
C PHE A 79 40.39 -18.47 -10.71
N ASN A 80 40.95 -17.26 -10.71
CA ASN A 80 40.65 -16.23 -11.69
C ASN A 80 41.92 -15.62 -12.26
N GLU A 81 41.88 -15.21 -13.52
CA GLU A 81 42.93 -14.38 -14.09
C GLU A 81 42.83 -12.97 -13.48
N LEU A 82 43.79 -12.59 -12.72
CA LEU A 82 43.88 -11.26 -12.13
C LEU A 82 45.20 -10.61 -12.57
N ALA A 83 45.11 -9.74 -13.60
CA ALA A 83 46.23 -8.93 -14.05
C ALA A 83 46.49 -7.79 -13.05
N VAL A 84 46.91 -8.13 -11.85
CA VAL A 84 47.13 -7.19 -10.73
C VAL A 84 48.44 -7.52 -10.05
N SER A 85 49.25 -6.49 -9.82
CA SER A 85 50.49 -6.60 -9.02
C SER A 85 50.36 -5.72 -7.79
N ILE A 86 50.67 -6.30 -6.63
CA ILE A 86 50.52 -5.64 -5.33
C ILE A 86 51.86 -5.66 -4.59
N GLU A 87 52.27 -4.51 -4.10
CA GLU A 87 53.43 -4.42 -3.15
C GLU A 87 52.96 -3.86 -1.82
N LEU A 88 53.30 -4.58 -0.74
CA LEU A 88 53.02 -4.16 0.64
C LEU A 88 54.29 -3.63 1.32
N PHE A 89 54.21 -2.42 1.82
CA PHE A 89 55.28 -1.75 2.56
C PHE A 89 54.82 -1.37 3.96
N PRO A 90 55.76 -1.25 4.93
CA PRO A 90 55.50 -0.45 6.12
C PRO A 90 55.49 1.00 5.72
N GLY A 91 54.58 1.78 6.31
CA GLY A 91 54.53 3.21 6.02
C GLY A 91 53.83 3.99 7.11
N ARG A 92 53.90 5.29 6.98
CA ARG A 92 53.31 6.23 7.91
C ARG A 92 52.31 7.08 7.14
N LEU A 93 51.08 7.11 7.62
CA LEU A 93 50.07 8.04 7.19
C LEU A 93 50.08 9.27 8.08
N GLN A 94 50.15 10.45 7.46
CA GLN A 94 50.04 11.74 8.12
C GLN A 94 48.82 12.47 7.61
N LEU A 95 47.96 12.90 8.51
CA LEU A 95 46.77 13.69 8.18
C LEU A 95 46.98 15.12 8.66
N SER A 96 46.81 16.06 7.74
CA SER A 96 46.89 17.52 8.04
C SER A 96 45.58 18.00 8.69
N SER A 97 45.63 19.22 9.24
CA SER A 97 44.45 19.94 9.74
C SER A 97 43.39 20.15 8.65
N LYS A 98 43.80 20.20 7.38
CA LYS A 98 42.92 20.31 6.23
C LYS A 98 42.40 18.95 5.71
N ARG A 99 42.65 17.84 6.45
CA ARG A 99 42.33 16.48 6.06
C ARG A 99 43.05 15.99 4.80
N GLU A 100 44.14 16.62 4.42
CA GLU A 100 45.01 16.13 3.37
C GLU A 100 45.83 14.97 3.90
N ALA A 101 45.87 13.85 3.17
CA ALA A 101 46.62 12.66 3.53
C ALA A 101 47.94 12.64 2.78
N SER A 102 49.06 12.53 3.53
CA SER A 102 50.37 12.24 2.95
C SER A 102 50.87 10.90 3.45
N LEU A 103 51.60 10.19 2.59
CA LEU A 103 52.16 8.89 2.88
C LEU A 103 53.70 8.95 2.82
N SER A 104 54.34 8.40 3.82
CA SER A 104 55.76 8.11 3.75
C SER A 104 55.97 6.61 3.86
N LEU A 105 56.83 6.06 2.99
CA LEU A 105 57.17 4.65 2.99
C LEU A 105 58.43 4.44 3.86
N ASP A 106 58.40 3.38 4.65
CA ASP A 106 59.51 2.97 5.51
C ASP A 106 60.12 1.66 4.98
N GLY A 107 60.54 1.67 3.73
CA GLY A 107 61.17 0.52 3.10
C GLY A 107 61.67 0.82 1.68
N GLN A 108 62.60 0.02 1.22
CA GLN A 108 63.06 0.10 -0.17
C GLN A 108 62.05 -0.53 -1.11
N LEU A 109 61.80 0.11 -2.23
CA LEU A 109 60.97 -0.43 -3.32
C LEU A 109 61.65 -1.63 -3.97
N ARG A 110 60.91 -2.66 -4.35
CA ARG A 110 61.38 -3.77 -5.13
C ARG A 110 61.75 -3.33 -6.56
N VAL A 111 60.92 -2.49 -7.13
CA VAL A 111 61.08 -1.96 -8.49
C VAL A 111 60.69 -0.49 -8.54
N GLN A 112 61.27 0.27 -9.45
CA GLN A 112 60.86 1.66 -9.69
C GLN A 112 59.62 1.72 -10.60
N GLU A 113 59.46 0.75 -11.49
CA GLU A 113 58.38 0.63 -12.42
C GLU A 113 57.77 -0.76 -12.30
N MET A 114 56.48 -0.82 -12.07
CA MET A 114 55.74 -2.09 -11.96
C MET A 114 55.30 -2.55 -13.37
N LEU A 115 55.66 -3.79 -13.68
CA LEU A 115 55.13 -4.49 -14.85
C LEU A 115 54.02 -5.43 -14.35
N VAL A 116 52.81 -5.16 -14.75
CA VAL A 116 51.65 -6.02 -14.44
C VAL A 116 51.66 -7.18 -15.43
N ARG A 117 51.54 -8.42 -14.88
CA ARG A 117 51.38 -9.66 -15.65
C ARG A 117 49.94 -10.13 -15.61
N ASP A 118 49.64 -11.15 -16.40
CA ASP A 118 48.25 -11.68 -16.49
C ASP A 118 47.77 -12.36 -15.18
N ASN A 119 48.71 -12.71 -14.27
CA ASN A 119 48.37 -13.32 -12.99
C ASN A 119 48.67 -12.41 -11.81
N LEU A 120 47.92 -12.60 -10.74
CA LEU A 120 48.10 -11.88 -9.48
C LEU A 120 49.52 -12.10 -8.93
N GLU A 121 50.25 -11.00 -8.73
CA GLU A 121 51.54 -10.99 -8.05
C GLU A 121 51.45 -10.16 -6.79
N ILE A 122 51.74 -10.78 -5.64
CA ILE A 122 51.77 -10.06 -4.34
C ILE A 122 53.15 -10.18 -3.76
N TRP A 123 53.69 -9.05 -3.37
CA TRP A 123 55.01 -8.91 -2.77
C TRP A 123 54.93 -8.18 -1.44
N VAL A 124 55.44 -8.81 -0.35
CA VAL A 124 55.39 -8.27 1.00
C VAL A 124 56.80 -7.92 1.46
N HIS A 125 56.94 -6.68 1.87
CA HIS A 125 58.24 -6.22 2.41
C HIS A 125 58.56 -6.87 3.76
N PRO A 126 59.83 -7.31 4.04
CA PRO A 126 60.18 -8.02 5.29
C PRO A 126 59.85 -7.24 6.54
N LYS A 127 60.07 -5.92 6.55
CA LYS A 127 59.72 -5.06 7.71
C LYS A 127 58.20 -5.05 8.02
N SER A 128 57.32 -5.30 7.04
CA SER A 128 55.90 -5.41 7.29
C SER A 128 55.51 -6.67 8.08
N ARG A 129 56.41 -7.66 8.12
CA ARG A 129 56.21 -8.95 8.81
C ARG A 129 56.94 -9.05 10.14
N GLU A 130 57.90 -8.15 10.40
CA GLU A 130 58.71 -8.18 11.63
C GLU A 130 57.83 -7.99 12.87
N GLY A 131 58.02 -8.87 13.86
CA GLY A 131 57.37 -8.74 15.18
C GLY A 131 55.89 -9.12 15.22
N ARG A 132 55.35 -9.74 14.15
CA ARG A 132 53.93 -10.07 14.07
C ARG A 132 53.69 -11.58 14.25
N ASN A 133 52.62 -11.89 14.92
CA ASN A 133 52.17 -13.27 15.06
C ASN A 133 51.90 -13.90 13.68
N VAL A 134 52.33 -15.14 13.51
CA VAL A 134 52.03 -15.91 12.31
C VAL A 134 50.50 -15.99 12.18
N LEU A 135 49.98 -15.43 11.12
CA LEU A 135 48.58 -15.55 10.83
C LEU A 135 48.28 -17.02 10.47
N PRO A 136 47.31 -17.67 11.12
CA PRO A 136 47.03 -19.06 10.87
C PRO A 136 46.73 -19.29 9.37
N GLY A 137 47.50 -20.19 8.73
CA GLY A 137 47.34 -20.61 7.35
C GLY A 137 47.81 -19.67 6.27
N ILE A 138 48.46 -18.57 6.60
CA ILE A 138 49.21 -17.75 5.66
C ILE A 138 50.70 -18.01 5.87
N THR A 139 51.33 -18.57 4.87
CA THR A 139 52.79 -18.75 4.84
C THR A 139 53.40 -17.79 3.86
N PHE A 140 54.66 -17.42 4.09
CA PHE A 140 55.36 -16.49 3.22
C PHE A 140 56.57 -17.19 2.58
N GLU A 141 56.52 -17.36 1.27
CA GLU A 141 57.66 -17.93 0.53
C GLU A 141 58.63 -16.80 0.15
N PRO A 142 59.90 -16.93 0.54
CA PRO A 142 60.92 -15.95 0.12
C PRO A 142 61.10 -16.05 -1.39
N ARG A 143 61.02 -14.92 -2.06
CA ARG A 143 61.35 -14.82 -3.50
C ARG A 143 62.64 -14.07 -3.70
N PRO A 144 63.56 -14.62 -4.47
CA PRO A 144 64.83 -13.91 -4.75
C PRO A 144 64.52 -12.61 -5.53
N GLY A 145 65.03 -11.53 -4.97
CA GLY A 145 65.04 -10.25 -5.72
C GLY A 145 65.92 -10.37 -6.97
N ARG A 146 65.71 -9.51 -7.96
CA ARG A 146 66.58 -9.43 -9.14
C ARG A 146 68.06 -9.27 -8.72
N GLN A 147 68.90 -9.98 -9.36
CA GLN A 147 70.40 -9.90 -9.15
C GLN A 147 70.84 -8.46 -9.27
N GLY A 148 71.37 -7.88 -8.19
CA GLY A 148 71.96 -6.55 -8.16
C GLY A 148 71.38 -5.56 -7.13
N MET A 149 70.23 -5.86 -6.49
CA MET A 149 69.74 -5.01 -5.39
C MET A 149 69.98 -5.67 -4.03
N ALA A 150 70.52 -4.94 -3.12
CA ALA A 150 70.88 -5.39 -1.79
C ALA A 150 69.77 -6.02 -1.01
N SER A 151 69.93 -7.24 -0.57
CA SER A 151 69.53 -7.94 0.68
C SER A 151 68.14 -7.75 1.26
N VAL A 152 67.12 -7.25 0.53
CA VAL A 152 65.74 -7.25 1.02
C VAL A 152 65.07 -8.55 0.61
N HIS A 153 64.72 -9.42 1.60
CA HIS A 153 64.08 -10.67 1.37
C HIS A 153 62.59 -10.52 1.25
N TRP A 154 62.13 -10.10 0.06
CA TRP A 154 60.72 -10.03 -0.28
C TRP A 154 60.09 -11.43 -0.23
N ALA A 155 58.84 -11.49 0.14
CA ALA A 155 58.08 -12.72 0.18
C ALA A 155 56.72 -12.57 -0.48
N SER A 156 56.24 -13.67 -1.01
CA SER A 156 54.87 -13.78 -1.50
C SER A 156 54.03 -14.54 -0.51
N PRO A 157 52.82 -14.09 -0.18
CA PRO A 157 51.93 -14.85 0.68
C PRO A 157 51.45 -16.08 -0.09
N GLN A 158 51.44 -17.23 0.59
CA GLN A 158 50.84 -18.47 0.14
C GLN A 158 49.72 -18.84 1.08
N VAL A 159 48.60 -19.22 0.51
CA VAL A 159 47.42 -19.58 1.29
C VAL A 159 47.10 -21.05 1.01
N ASP A 160 46.92 -21.82 2.05
CA ASP A 160 46.48 -23.20 1.90
C ASP A 160 45.01 -23.30 1.59
N VAL A 161 44.67 -23.59 0.34
CA VAL A 161 43.33 -23.85 -0.13
C VAL A 161 42.81 -25.24 0.20
N ARG A 162 43.61 -26.07 0.82
CA ARG A 162 43.13 -27.35 1.33
C ARG A 162 42.37 -27.13 2.63
N MET A 163 41.36 -27.93 2.80
CA MET A 163 40.49 -27.82 3.94
C MET A 163 40.74 -28.93 4.97
N PRO A 164 41.51 -28.69 6.03
CA PRO A 164 41.33 -29.49 7.23
C PRO A 164 40.10 -28.98 8.01
N TYR A 165 39.43 -29.89 8.70
CA TYR A 165 38.48 -29.51 9.76
C TYR A 165 39.13 -28.52 10.69
N ALA A 166 38.62 -27.37 10.86
CA ALA A 166 39.16 -26.26 11.64
C ALA A 166 40.25 -25.41 10.97
N SER A 167 40.53 -25.54 9.71
CA SER A 167 41.34 -24.56 9.01
C SER A 167 40.42 -23.38 8.63
N THR A 168 40.82 -22.21 9.00
CA THR A 168 40.13 -20.99 8.64
C THR A 168 40.47 -20.50 7.22
N GLN A 169 40.98 -21.35 6.35
CA GLN A 169 41.50 -20.96 5.05
C GLN A 169 41.12 -21.89 3.93
N ALA A 170 39.98 -22.52 4.08
CA ALA A 170 39.50 -23.45 3.10
C ALA A 170 38.32 -22.89 2.31
N TRP A 171 38.00 -23.56 1.23
CA TRP A 171 36.77 -23.29 0.51
C TRP A 171 35.64 -24.14 1.07
N TYR A 172 34.49 -23.51 1.18
CA TYR A 172 33.22 -24.14 1.52
C TYR A 172 32.22 -23.93 0.39
N ALA A 173 31.43 -24.95 0.12
CA ALA A 173 30.24 -24.77 -0.72
C ALA A 173 29.00 -24.91 0.18
N LEU A 174 28.13 -23.97 0.04
CA LEU A 174 26.89 -23.88 0.79
C LEU A 174 25.73 -24.20 -0.14
N ILE A 175 24.92 -25.19 0.20
CA ILE A 175 23.70 -25.53 -0.51
C ILE A 175 22.54 -25.14 0.38
N HIS A 176 21.78 -24.15 -0.09
CA HIS A 176 20.66 -23.56 0.63
C HIS A 176 19.38 -23.73 -0.18
N PRO A 177 18.31 -24.31 0.38
CA PRO A 177 17.05 -24.41 -0.33
C PRO A 177 16.39 -23.04 -0.50
N LEU A 178 15.78 -22.81 -1.66
CA LEU A 178 14.95 -21.63 -1.92
C LEU A 178 13.50 -21.98 -1.58
N GLY A 179 12.91 -21.22 -0.69
CA GLY A 179 11.52 -21.38 -0.27
C GLY A 179 11.31 -21.02 1.19
N SER A 180 10.07 -21.06 1.64
CA SER A 180 9.76 -20.83 3.05
C SER A 180 9.99 -22.08 3.89
N PRO A 181 10.83 -22.03 4.93
CA PRO A 181 11.00 -23.15 5.87
C PRO A 181 9.71 -23.51 6.60
N LEU A 182 8.72 -22.64 6.63
CA LEU A 182 7.42 -22.83 7.27
C LEU A 182 6.43 -23.62 6.39
N ASP A 183 6.72 -23.76 5.10
CA ASP A 183 5.86 -24.50 4.17
C ASP A 183 6.14 -26.01 4.24
N LYS A 184 5.13 -26.79 4.62
CA LYS A 184 5.21 -28.26 4.72
C LYS A 184 5.58 -28.93 3.39
N ALA A 185 5.07 -28.41 2.27
CA ALA A 185 5.38 -28.96 0.95
C ALA A 185 6.84 -28.68 0.57
N PHE A 186 7.34 -27.49 0.90
CA PHE A 186 8.75 -27.14 0.74
C PHE A 186 9.65 -28.04 1.61
N GLN A 187 9.30 -28.24 2.89
CA GLN A 187 10.04 -29.14 3.78
C GLN A 187 10.08 -30.58 3.25
N ALA A 188 8.95 -31.06 2.71
CA ALA A 188 8.91 -32.41 2.10
C ALA A 188 9.80 -32.51 0.85
N GLY A 189 9.74 -31.50 -0.05
CA GLY A 189 10.57 -31.40 -1.24
C GLY A 189 12.07 -31.31 -0.91
N TRP A 190 12.41 -30.47 0.07
CA TRP A 190 13.80 -30.39 0.57
C TRP A 190 14.27 -31.70 1.20
N GLY A 191 13.43 -32.35 2.01
CA GLY A 191 13.77 -33.63 2.62
C GLY A 191 14.01 -34.76 1.60
N ALA A 192 13.26 -34.75 0.50
CA ALA A 192 13.47 -35.68 -0.61
C ALA A 192 14.77 -35.38 -1.36
N MET A 193 15.01 -34.10 -1.68
CA MET A 193 16.22 -33.66 -2.37
C MET A 193 17.47 -33.85 -1.51
N PHE A 194 17.36 -33.64 -0.21
CA PHE A 194 18.46 -33.82 0.73
C PHE A 194 18.97 -35.27 0.77
N LYS A 195 18.11 -36.26 0.70
CA LYS A 195 18.53 -37.68 0.63
C LYS A 195 19.38 -37.97 -0.60
N GLN A 196 19.03 -37.38 -1.75
CA GLN A 196 19.84 -37.52 -2.96
C GLN A 196 21.18 -36.80 -2.85
N LEU A 197 21.16 -35.62 -2.22
CA LEU A 197 22.36 -34.83 -1.94
C LEU A 197 23.30 -35.62 -1.00
N GLU A 198 22.80 -36.20 0.07
CA GLU A 198 23.58 -37.01 1.03
C GLU A 198 24.23 -38.19 0.34
N ALA A 199 23.48 -38.90 -0.50
CA ALA A 199 24.05 -40.02 -1.27
C ALA A 199 25.19 -39.59 -2.22
N LEU A 200 25.06 -38.39 -2.83
CA LEU A 200 26.12 -37.82 -3.68
C LEU A 200 27.36 -37.41 -2.86
N LEU A 201 27.15 -36.81 -1.69
CA LEU A 201 28.24 -36.40 -0.80
C LEU A 201 29.03 -37.60 -0.31
N GLU A 202 28.36 -38.69 0.05
CA GLU A 202 28.98 -39.97 0.41
C GLU A 202 29.74 -40.61 -0.77
N LYS A 203 29.14 -40.62 -1.97
CA LYS A 203 29.80 -41.11 -3.20
C LYS A 203 31.11 -40.38 -3.48
N HIS A 204 31.13 -39.06 -3.32
CA HIS A 204 32.32 -38.25 -3.54
C HIS A 204 33.22 -38.12 -2.31
N LYS A 205 32.85 -38.75 -1.17
CA LYS A 205 33.58 -38.70 0.12
C LYS A 205 33.77 -37.26 0.60
N ILE A 206 32.85 -36.39 0.33
CA ILE A 206 32.89 -34.98 0.74
C ILE A 206 32.46 -34.89 2.19
N LYS A 207 33.22 -34.17 3.00
CA LYS A 207 32.81 -33.83 4.37
C LYS A 207 31.78 -32.72 4.35
N PHE A 208 30.71 -32.90 5.09
CA PHE A 208 29.63 -31.94 5.12
C PHE A 208 29.01 -31.83 6.52
N ILE A 209 28.34 -30.71 6.70
CA ILE A 209 27.51 -30.41 7.87
C ILE A 209 26.11 -30.08 7.38
N VAL A 210 25.14 -30.64 8.05
CA VAL A 210 23.73 -30.35 7.82
C VAL A 210 23.23 -29.43 8.90
N HIS A 211 22.57 -28.42 8.48
CA HIS A 211 21.73 -27.55 9.30
C HIS A 211 20.29 -27.64 8.81
N GLU A 212 19.33 -27.21 9.62
CA GLU A 212 17.90 -27.27 9.24
C GLU A 212 17.61 -26.60 7.90
N THR A 213 18.34 -25.54 7.57
CA THR A 213 18.09 -24.67 6.44
C THR A 213 19.16 -24.72 5.35
N PHE A 214 20.26 -25.40 5.56
CA PHE A 214 21.34 -25.50 4.58
C PHE A 214 22.28 -26.70 4.82
N VAL A 215 23.05 -27.02 3.79
CA VAL A 215 24.14 -28.00 3.85
C VAL A 215 25.44 -27.28 3.50
N MET A 216 26.44 -27.44 4.33
CA MET A 216 27.76 -26.90 4.08
C MET A 216 28.75 -28.02 3.76
N LEU A 217 29.45 -27.89 2.66
CA LEU A 217 30.42 -28.84 2.13
C LEU A 217 31.82 -28.33 2.35
N ALA A 218 32.69 -29.26 2.72
CA ALA A 218 34.11 -29.05 2.69
C ALA A 218 34.67 -29.26 1.28
N VAL A 219 35.36 -28.28 0.73
CA VAL A 219 35.92 -28.35 -0.63
C VAL A 219 37.43 -28.46 -0.53
N ASP A 220 37.97 -29.65 -0.79
CA ASP A 220 39.42 -29.93 -0.73
C ASP A 220 40.16 -29.32 -1.94
N ASN A 221 39.53 -29.30 -3.09
CA ASN A 221 40.08 -28.70 -4.31
C ASN A 221 38.99 -28.43 -5.34
N LEU A 222 39.32 -27.57 -6.32
CA LEU A 222 38.39 -27.16 -7.36
C LEU A 222 37.92 -28.31 -8.25
N LEU A 223 38.77 -29.27 -8.56
CA LEU A 223 38.42 -30.41 -9.40
C LEU A 223 37.34 -31.27 -8.74
N MET A 224 37.48 -31.50 -7.44
CA MET A 224 36.48 -32.22 -6.64
C MET A 224 35.14 -31.46 -6.64
N LEU A 225 35.18 -30.17 -6.42
CA LEU A 225 33.97 -29.36 -6.43
C LEU A 225 33.28 -29.37 -7.81
N ARG A 226 34.03 -29.19 -8.89
CA ARG A 226 33.49 -29.25 -10.27
C ARG A 226 32.85 -30.61 -10.58
N THR A 227 33.52 -31.72 -10.19
CA THR A 227 33.03 -33.09 -10.40
C THR A 227 31.75 -33.31 -9.61
N PHE A 228 31.73 -32.91 -8.34
CA PHE A 228 30.56 -32.98 -7.49
C PHE A 228 29.42 -32.17 -8.05
N MET A 229 29.66 -30.88 -8.42
CA MET A 229 28.62 -29.96 -8.95
C MET A 229 28.02 -30.48 -10.26
N ARG A 230 28.81 -31.08 -11.14
CA ARG A 230 28.31 -31.73 -12.36
C ARG A 230 27.34 -32.86 -12.04
N ASP A 231 27.74 -33.77 -11.15
CA ASP A 231 26.91 -34.91 -10.76
C ASP A 231 25.66 -34.45 -9.98
N TYR A 232 25.82 -33.42 -9.16
CA TYR A 232 24.72 -32.78 -8.45
C TYR A 232 23.69 -32.17 -9.40
N LEU A 233 24.14 -31.41 -10.40
CA LEU A 233 23.26 -30.81 -11.41
C LEU A 233 22.48 -31.88 -12.19
N GLN A 234 23.17 -32.97 -12.60
CA GLN A 234 22.52 -34.05 -13.32
C GLN A 234 21.46 -34.75 -12.46
N THR A 235 21.77 -35.03 -11.20
CA THR A 235 20.84 -35.65 -10.26
C THR A 235 19.68 -34.74 -9.97
N PHE A 236 19.95 -33.46 -9.71
CA PHE A 236 18.94 -32.46 -9.40
C PHE A 236 17.94 -32.28 -10.55
N ASN A 237 18.41 -32.08 -11.79
CA ASN A 237 17.56 -31.95 -12.95
C ASN A 237 16.69 -33.19 -13.19
N LYS A 238 17.19 -34.37 -12.90
CA LYS A 238 16.44 -35.63 -13.01
C LYS A 238 15.34 -35.71 -11.95
N GLU A 239 15.67 -35.40 -10.70
CA GLU A 239 14.75 -35.48 -9.57
C GLU A 239 13.67 -34.39 -9.66
N THR A 240 14.02 -33.16 -10.06
CA THR A 240 13.02 -32.08 -10.22
C THR A 240 12.04 -32.36 -11.35
N ALA A 241 12.45 -33.05 -12.39
CA ALA A 241 11.55 -33.47 -13.48
C ALA A 241 10.51 -34.53 -13.06
N THR A 242 10.77 -35.26 -11.96
CA THR A 242 9.91 -36.34 -11.49
C THR A 242 9.24 -36.07 -10.15
N ALA A 243 9.67 -35.04 -9.42
CA ALA A 243 9.18 -34.77 -8.07
C ALA A 243 7.81 -34.09 -8.06
N GLU A 244 6.91 -34.54 -7.19
CA GLU A 244 5.61 -33.89 -6.94
C GLU A 244 5.77 -32.49 -6.31
N THR A 245 6.80 -32.33 -5.49
CA THR A 245 7.13 -31.08 -4.80
C THR A 245 8.59 -30.73 -5.06
N PRO A 246 8.88 -29.97 -6.14
CA PRO A 246 10.25 -29.58 -6.46
C PRO A 246 10.83 -28.64 -5.40
N CYS A 247 12.11 -28.84 -5.08
CA CYS A 247 12.91 -27.95 -4.24
C CYS A 247 13.96 -27.24 -5.09
N TRP A 248 14.22 -25.98 -4.78
CA TRP A 248 15.11 -25.10 -5.53
C TRP A 248 16.31 -24.69 -4.68
N PRO A 249 17.39 -25.44 -4.65
CA PRO A 249 18.56 -25.08 -3.88
C PRO A 249 19.40 -24.02 -4.59
N CYS A 250 19.96 -23.14 -3.79
CA CYS A 250 21.00 -22.20 -4.17
C CYS A 250 22.34 -22.71 -3.68
N VAL A 251 23.33 -22.74 -4.53
CA VAL A 251 24.68 -23.12 -4.15
C VAL A 251 25.57 -21.89 -4.18
N CYS A 252 26.22 -21.63 -3.06
CA CYS A 252 27.17 -20.55 -2.88
C CYS A 252 28.53 -21.14 -2.49
N VAL A 253 29.58 -20.73 -3.16
CA VAL A 253 30.93 -21.13 -2.79
C VAL A 253 31.61 -20.01 -2.05
N VAL A 254 32.14 -20.28 -0.86
CA VAL A 254 32.74 -19.30 0.01
C VAL A 254 34.14 -19.70 0.43
N ALA A 255 35.04 -18.73 0.51
CA ALA A 255 36.37 -18.95 1.11
C ALA A 255 36.29 -18.60 2.60
N ASP A 256 37.06 -19.35 3.37
CA ASP A 256 37.15 -19.14 4.78
C ASP A 256 38.09 -18.00 5.17
N ARG A 257 37.83 -17.40 6.29
CA ARG A 257 38.67 -16.38 6.95
C ARG A 257 38.76 -16.66 8.43
N ASN A 258 39.75 -16.06 9.06
CA ASN A 258 39.95 -16.17 10.52
C ASN A 258 38.76 -15.70 11.35
N ASN A 259 37.89 -14.89 10.80
CA ASN A 259 36.71 -14.34 11.49
C ASN A 259 35.42 -15.11 11.19
N LEU A 260 35.47 -16.13 10.35
CA LEU A 260 34.29 -16.95 10.07
C LEU A 260 34.11 -17.96 11.21
N ASN A 261 33.08 -17.74 12.01
CA ASN A 261 32.68 -18.70 13.06
C ASN A 261 31.23 -19.16 12.75
N PHE A 262 30.97 -20.43 13.01
CA PHE A 262 29.60 -20.88 13.00
C PHE A 262 28.80 -20.29 14.15
N ASN A 263 27.53 -20.02 13.89
CA ASN A 263 26.58 -19.65 14.92
C ASN A 263 26.51 -20.76 16.01
N ILE A 264 26.04 -20.39 17.20
CA ILE A 264 25.92 -21.30 18.36
C ILE A 264 25.11 -22.55 18.04
N ASP A 265 24.18 -22.47 17.11
CA ASP A 265 23.29 -23.56 16.71
C ASP A 265 23.93 -24.57 15.76
N LEU A 266 25.11 -24.27 15.22
CA LEU A 266 25.86 -25.19 14.40
C LEU A 266 26.84 -26.02 15.25
N PRO A 267 27.18 -27.29 14.82
CA PRO A 267 28.15 -28.09 15.52
C PRO A 267 29.49 -27.33 15.68
N ARG A 268 29.91 -27.12 16.92
CA ARG A 268 31.12 -26.37 17.30
C ARG A 268 32.42 -26.82 16.64
N LYS A 269 32.40 -27.88 15.87
CA LYS A 269 33.58 -28.43 15.18
C LYS A 269 34.11 -27.56 14.04
N ILE A 270 33.34 -26.61 13.55
CA ILE A 270 33.68 -25.79 12.39
C ILE A 270 33.65 -24.31 12.75
N GLY A 271 34.00 -23.77 13.71
CA GLY A 271 34.14 -22.39 14.17
C GLY A 271 33.84 -21.24 13.19
N LEU A 272 32.79 -21.34 12.37
CA LEU A 272 32.37 -20.32 11.42
C LEU A 272 31.25 -19.45 12.01
N GLN A 273 31.29 -18.17 11.78
CA GLN A 273 30.14 -17.28 12.06
C GLN A 273 29.27 -17.19 10.80
N TRP A 274 28.02 -17.60 10.94
CA TRP A 274 27.05 -17.56 9.86
C TRP A 274 26.90 -16.17 9.25
N ASP A 275 26.91 -15.17 10.07
CA ASP A 275 26.78 -13.75 9.70
C ASP A 275 27.84 -13.29 8.70
N ASN A 276 29.01 -13.91 8.73
CA ASN A 276 30.13 -13.54 7.88
C ASN A 276 30.23 -14.36 6.60
N LEU A 277 29.36 -15.36 6.41
CA LEU A 277 29.44 -16.23 5.24
C LEU A 277 29.02 -15.53 3.95
N MET A 278 27.96 -14.73 3.99
CA MET A 278 27.36 -14.13 2.79
C MET A 278 28.01 -12.82 2.33
N PRO A 279 28.33 -11.86 3.21
CA PRO A 279 28.78 -10.56 2.80
C PRO A 279 30.27 -10.46 2.46
N ASP A 280 31.04 -11.48 2.83
CA ASP A 280 32.49 -11.45 2.64
C ASP A 280 32.94 -11.69 1.21
N PHE A 281 32.01 -12.02 0.35
CA PHE A 281 32.25 -12.26 -1.07
C PHE A 281 31.43 -11.26 -1.91
N PRO A 282 31.85 -10.02 -2.06
CA PRO A 282 31.16 -9.02 -2.85
C PRO A 282 31.03 -9.42 -4.33
N TYR A 283 31.87 -10.27 -4.81
CA TYR A 283 31.81 -10.85 -6.15
C TYR A 283 30.99 -12.14 -6.23
N MET A 284 30.62 -12.73 -5.09
CA MET A 284 29.67 -13.84 -4.97
C MET A 284 28.37 -13.29 -4.39
N ARG A 285 27.82 -12.28 -5.04
CA ARG A 285 26.49 -11.77 -4.69
C ARG A 285 25.50 -12.92 -4.77
N TYR A 286 24.44 -12.82 -3.98
CA TYR A 286 23.39 -13.82 -3.94
C TYR A 286 22.89 -14.22 -5.33
N ARG A 287 22.85 -13.31 -6.27
CA ARG A 287 22.50 -13.54 -7.66
C ARG A 287 23.60 -14.21 -8.50
N ASN A 288 24.83 -14.27 -8.00
CA ASN A 288 25.94 -14.99 -8.61
C ASN A 288 26.15 -16.35 -7.98
N ALA A 289 25.31 -16.74 -7.00
CA ALA A 289 25.26 -18.12 -6.51
C ALA A 289 24.66 -19.02 -7.58
N PHE A 290 25.00 -20.30 -7.51
CA PHE A 290 24.37 -21.30 -8.35
C PHE A 290 22.93 -21.49 -7.90
N LEU A 291 21.99 -21.08 -8.72
CA LEU A 291 20.60 -21.32 -8.52
C LEU A 291 20.16 -22.48 -9.42
N LEU A 292 19.74 -23.57 -8.82
CA LEU A 292 19.36 -24.78 -9.50
C LEU A 292 17.87 -25.02 -9.32
N GLY A 293 17.19 -25.38 -10.40
CA GLY A 293 15.78 -25.70 -10.35
C GLY A 293 15.00 -25.25 -11.58
N GLU A 294 13.68 -25.36 -11.51
CA GLU A 294 12.79 -24.91 -12.58
C GLU A 294 12.84 -23.39 -12.70
N GLY A 295 13.21 -22.85 -13.82
CA GLY A 295 13.44 -21.43 -14.01
C GLY A 295 14.88 -20.98 -13.91
N PHE A 296 15.76 -21.92 -13.72
CA PHE A 296 17.18 -21.65 -13.77
C PHE A 296 17.81 -22.46 -14.89
N THR A 297 18.46 -21.77 -15.82
CA THR A 297 19.20 -22.42 -16.91
C THR A 297 20.68 -22.21 -16.68
N VAL A 298 21.43 -23.29 -16.60
CA VAL A 298 22.89 -23.23 -16.54
C VAL A 298 23.41 -23.02 -17.95
N ARG A 299 23.91 -21.82 -18.25
CA ARG A 299 24.33 -21.48 -19.62
C ARG A 299 25.65 -22.14 -20.01
N ASP A 300 26.64 -22.13 -19.16
CA ASP A 300 27.98 -22.61 -19.48
C ASP A 300 28.58 -23.32 -18.29
N LEU A 301 28.37 -24.62 -18.22
CA LEU A 301 29.18 -25.49 -17.38
C LEU A 301 30.48 -25.79 -18.09
N ARG A 302 31.45 -24.88 -18.08
CA ARG A 302 32.79 -25.16 -18.58
C ARG A 302 33.58 -25.89 -17.51
N PHE A 303 33.37 -27.16 -17.42
CA PHE A 303 34.21 -28.05 -16.58
C PHE A 303 35.51 -28.45 -17.27
N THR A 304 35.85 -27.89 -18.41
CA THR A 304 37.13 -28.10 -19.08
C THR A 304 38.20 -27.33 -18.34
N GLY A 305 39.26 -28.02 -17.95
CA GLY A 305 40.31 -27.64 -17.05
C GLY A 305 41.18 -26.42 -17.38
N GLU A 306 40.74 -25.55 -18.26
CA GLU A 306 41.37 -24.28 -18.59
C GLU A 306 40.57 -23.12 -18.00
N GLN A 307 41.14 -22.50 -17.01
CA GLN A 307 41.01 -21.10 -16.64
C GLN A 307 39.68 -20.41 -16.88
N ALA A 308 38.60 -20.97 -16.40
CA ALA A 308 37.40 -20.15 -16.28
C ALA A 308 37.47 -19.40 -14.95
N SER A 309 37.19 -18.10 -14.97
CA SER A 309 36.93 -17.35 -13.75
C SER A 309 35.86 -18.08 -12.92
N MET A 310 35.89 -17.99 -11.63
CA MET A 310 34.85 -18.60 -10.79
C MET A 310 33.44 -18.17 -11.24
N ASP A 311 33.30 -16.96 -11.77
CA ASP A 311 32.04 -16.43 -12.31
C ASP A 311 31.61 -17.11 -13.61
N SER A 312 32.53 -17.74 -14.34
CA SER A 312 32.24 -18.33 -15.64
C SER A 312 32.00 -19.84 -15.63
N TRP A 313 32.33 -20.56 -14.57
CA TRP A 313 32.00 -21.98 -14.50
C TRP A 313 30.58 -22.24 -13.99
N CYS A 314 29.87 -21.18 -13.59
CA CYS A 314 28.45 -21.23 -13.38
C CYS A 314 27.76 -19.94 -13.79
N ASN A 315 27.41 -19.83 -15.02
CA ASN A 315 26.45 -18.82 -15.48
C ASN A 315 25.05 -19.43 -15.36
N VAL A 316 24.40 -19.10 -14.30
CA VAL A 316 22.99 -19.43 -14.10
C VAL A 316 22.16 -18.22 -14.53
N LEU A 317 21.36 -18.41 -15.57
CA LEU A 317 20.33 -17.43 -15.93
C LEU A 317 19.04 -17.81 -15.25
N LEU A 318 18.41 -16.83 -14.63
CA LEU A 318 16.99 -16.92 -14.32
C LEU A 318 16.21 -16.93 -15.62
N ASP A 319 15.43 -17.98 -15.83
CA ASP A 319 14.41 -17.95 -16.86
C ASP A 319 13.28 -17.05 -16.35
N ASP A 320 13.03 -15.93 -17.07
CA ASP A 320 12.07 -14.90 -16.66
C ASP A 320 10.64 -15.43 -16.39
N THR A 321 10.36 -16.66 -16.83
CA THR A 321 9.04 -17.29 -16.72
C THR A 321 8.84 -18.21 -15.54
N ALA A 322 9.89 -18.56 -14.80
CA ALA A 322 9.80 -19.66 -13.82
C ALA A 322 10.60 -19.41 -12.53
N ILE A 323 10.56 -18.19 -12.03
CA ILE A 323 10.98 -17.98 -10.66
C ILE A 323 10.04 -18.77 -9.76
N SER A 324 10.61 -19.72 -9.06
CA SER A 324 10.01 -20.72 -8.19
C SER A 324 8.55 -20.46 -7.82
N THR A 325 7.70 -21.43 -7.97
CA THR A 325 6.28 -21.43 -7.57
C THR A 325 6.02 -20.99 -6.11
N ARG A 326 7.07 -20.67 -5.35
CA ARG A 326 7.00 -20.34 -3.90
C ARG A 326 7.88 -19.19 -3.47
N SER A 327 8.21 -18.29 -4.35
CA SER A 327 8.85 -17.01 -4.03
C SER A 327 8.23 -15.91 -4.85
N ILE A 328 8.24 -14.67 -4.32
CA ILE A 328 7.80 -13.52 -5.10
C ILE A 328 8.84 -13.26 -6.18
N PRO A 329 8.45 -13.21 -7.47
CA PRO A 329 9.37 -13.01 -8.58
C PRO A 329 9.79 -11.55 -8.69
N LEU A 330 10.68 -11.10 -7.82
CA LEU A 330 11.16 -9.74 -7.81
C LEU A 330 12.67 -9.66 -7.90
N MET A 331 13.16 -8.88 -8.87
CA MET A 331 14.56 -8.56 -9.05
C MET A 331 14.83 -7.15 -8.49
N MET A 332 15.98 -6.98 -7.84
CA MET A 332 16.45 -5.68 -7.36
C MET A 332 17.59 -5.17 -8.22
N ALA A 333 17.63 -3.87 -8.48
CA ALA A 333 18.80 -3.23 -9.05
C ALA A 333 19.98 -3.33 -8.07
N SER A 334 20.98 -4.11 -8.46
CA SER A 334 22.10 -4.44 -7.55
C SER A 334 22.95 -3.25 -7.16
N GLN A 335 22.98 -2.24 -8.02
CA GLN A 335 23.75 -1.03 -7.79
C GLN A 335 23.14 -0.16 -6.69
N LEU A 336 21.90 -0.38 -6.32
CA LEU A 336 21.27 0.30 -5.19
C LEU A 336 21.72 -0.25 -3.84
N SER A 337 22.16 -1.52 -3.79
CA SER A 337 22.54 -2.17 -2.52
C SER A 337 23.91 -1.71 -2.06
N ALA A 338 24.00 -1.20 -0.83
CA ALA A 338 25.26 -0.81 -0.21
C ALA A 338 26.11 -2.01 0.27
N ASN A 339 25.55 -3.21 0.31
CA ASN A 339 26.18 -4.39 0.91
C ASN A 339 26.74 -4.06 2.31
N ASN A 340 28.03 -4.40 2.54
CA ASN A 340 28.72 -4.10 3.81
C ASN A 340 29.49 -2.75 3.79
N SER A 341 29.50 -2.06 2.67
CA SER A 341 30.27 -0.82 2.51
C SER A 341 29.46 0.40 2.93
N GLY A 342 28.83 0.45 4.05
CA GLY A 342 28.06 1.61 4.53
C GLY A 342 27.21 2.30 3.45
N GLY A 343 25.94 2.44 3.66
CA GLY A 343 25.05 3.21 2.77
C GLY A 343 25.10 4.70 3.05
N CYS A 344 24.37 5.46 2.28
CA CYS A 344 24.13 6.86 2.60
C CYS A 344 23.28 6.99 3.86
N PHE A 345 23.67 7.82 4.78
CA PHE A 345 22.92 8.07 6.04
C PHE A 345 21.44 8.39 5.80
N TYR A 346 21.14 9.22 4.78
CA TYR A 346 19.77 9.66 4.50
C TYR A 346 18.90 8.59 3.82
N CYS A 347 19.40 7.91 2.80
CA CYS A 347 18.62 6.98 2.00
C CYS A 347 19.02 5.51 2.14
N GLY A 348 20.22 5.23 2.64
CA GLY A 348 20.74 3.86 2.78
C GLY A 348 21.29 3.25 1.49
N LEU A 349 21.28 3.96 0.36
CA LEU A 349 21.73 3.45 -0.94
C LEU A 349 23.25 3.54 -1.08
N ALA A 350 23.78 2.70 -1.97
CA ALA A 350 25.20 2.73 -2.35
C ALA A 350 25.52 3.89 -3.31
N GLY A 351 26.82 4.10 -3.55
CA GLY A 351 27.34 4.90 -4.66
C GLY A 351 27.44 6.40 -4.43
N HIS A 352 27.00 6.91 -3.27
CA HIS A 352 27.11 8.34 -2.94
C HIS A 352 27.27 8.61 -1.45
N THR A 353 27.78 9.80 -1.14
CA THR A 353 27.88 10.31 0.22
C THR A 353 26.62 11.04 0.65
N ALA A 354 26.46 11.29 1.95
CA ALA A 354 25.34 12.09 2.47
C ALA A 354 25.25 13.49 1.82
N ALA A 355 26.39 14.11 1.49
CA ALA A 355 26.45 15.41 0.81
C ALA A 355 25.93 15.40 -0.63
N GLN A 356 25.93 14.24 -1.27
CA GLN A 356 25.48 14.06 -2.66
C GLN A 356 24.09 13.41 -2.73
N CYS A 357 23.46 13.14 -1.60
CA CYS A 357 22.21 12.41 -1.57
C CYS A 357 21.06 13.23 -2.21
N PRO A 358 20.29 12.64 -3.15
CA PRO A 358 19.15 13.31 -3.74
C PRO A 358 18.08 13.72 -2.71
N THR A 359 17.96 12.95 -1.59
CA THR A 359 17.00 13.21 -0.53
C THR A 359 17.46 14.28 0.46
N ARG A 360 18.63 14.86 0.27
CA ARG A 360 19.14 15.95 1.11
C ARG A 360 18.26 17.20 1.02
N GLY A 361 17.75 17.48 -0.17
CA GLY A 361 16.81 18.58 -0.42
C GLY A 361 15.42 18.33 0.16
N PHE A 362 14.61 19.39 0.20
CA PHE A 362 13.22 19.29 0.60
C PHE A 362 12.35 18.81 -0.57
N PHE A 363 12.28 17.52 -0.77
CA PHE A 363 11.29 16.95 -1.66
C PHE A 363 9.88 17.14 -1.09
N PRO A 364 8.88 17.45 -1.93
CA PRO A 364 7.51 17.44 -1.48
C PRO A 364 7.17 16.04 -0.94
N SER A 365 6.62 15.98 0.26
CA SER A 365 6.06 14.75 0.80
C SER A 365 4.86 14.36 -0.03
N ARG A 366 4.83 13.14 -0.56
CA ARG A 366 3.64 12.55 -1.19
C ARG A 366 2.97 11.65 -0.15
N PRO A 367 1.87 12.09 0.47
CA PRO A 367 1.21 11.29 1.51
C PRO A 367 0.74 9.94 0.95
N ASP A 368 0.35 9.91 -0.33
CA ASP A 368 -0.20 8.73 -1.00
C ASP A 368 0.87 7.84 -1.66
N LEU A 369 2.18 8.15 -1.47
CA LEU A 369 3.28 7.44 -2.13
C LEU A 369 3.19 5.91 -2.01
N TRP A 370 2.95 5.41 -0.80
CA TRP A 370 2.87 3.97 -0.54
C TRP A 370 1.57 3.33 -1.04
N ASP A 371 0.50 4.12 -1.15
CA ASP A 371 -0.74 3.71 -1.82
C ASP A 371 -0.56 3.60 -3.33
N ASP A 372 0.16 4.55 -3.95
CA ASP A 372 0.49 4.53 -5.37
C ASP A 372 1.39 3.33 -5.71
N VAL A 373 2.44 3.09 -4.91
CA VAL A 373 3.28 1.87 -5.04
C VAL A 373 2.46 0.59 -4.86
N GLY A 374 1.46 0.61 -3.99
CA GLY A 374 0.49 -0.48 -3.84
C GLY A 374 -0.37 -0.73 -5.07
N GLY A 375 -0.43 0.23 -5.98
CA GLY A 375 -1.07 0.13 -7.29
C GLY A 375 -0.18 -0.47 -8.39
N LEU A 376 1.12 -0.66 -8.14
CA LEU A 376 2.04 -1.27 -9.10
C LEU A 376 2.02 -2.79 -8.99
N GLY A 377 1.89 -3.48 -10.13
CA GLY A 377 2.09 -4.93 -10.20
C GLY A 377 3.57 -5.31 -10.09
N LEU A 378 3.84 -6.56 -9.76
CA LEU A 378 5.22 -7.07 -9.66
C LEU A 378 6.01 -6.91 -10.97
N ASP A 379 5.35 -7.04 -12.13
CA ASP A 379 5.97 -6.86 -13.44
C ASP A 379 6.39 -5.40 -13.67
N ALA A 380 5.55 -4.43 -13.28
CA ALA A 380 5.86 -3.00 -13.36
C ALA A 380 7.03 -2.65 -12.43
N ILE A 381 7.06 -3.19 -11.21
CA ILE A 381 8.18 -3.01 -10.27
C ILE A 381 9.47 -3.60 -10.85
N ASN A 382 9.42 -4.79 -11.46
CA ASN A 382 10.58 -5.41 -12.08
C ASN A 382 11.10 -4.57 -13.27
N GLU A 383 10.21 -4.05 -14.10
CA GLU A 383 10.58 -3.19 -15.22
C GLU A 383 11.22 -1.88 -14.74
N ALA A 384 10.63 -1.26 -13.73
CA ALA A 384 11.20 -0.07 -13.10
C ALA A 384 12.61 -0.34 -12.54
N PHE A 385 12.83 -1.49 -11.89
CA PHE A 385 14.17 -1.87 -11.43
C PHE A 385 15.17 -2.06 -12.57
N ARG A 386 14.75 -2.63 -13.71
CA ARG A 386 15.62 -2.76 -14.91
C ARG A 386 16.01 -1.40 -15.45
N GLN A 387 15.08 -0.46 -15.52
CA GLN A 387 15.34 0.90 -15.99
C GLN A 387 16.28 1.63 -15.04
N ILE A 388 16.04 1.56 -13.73
CA ILE A 388 16.94 2.13 -12.70
C ILE A 388 18.35 1.54 -12.84
N GLU A 389 18.49 0.23 -12.99
CA GLU A 389 19.81 -0.42 -13.15
C GLU A 389 20.49 0.01 -14.46
N GLY A 390 19.71 0.14 -15.54
CA GLY A 390 20.21 0.63 -16.84
C GLY A 390 20.77 2.05 -16.76
N VAL A 391 20.04 2.97 -16.15
CA VAL A 391 20.48 4.37 -15.99
C VAL A 391 21.67 4.47 -15.04
N LEU A 392 21.64 3.79 -13.91
CA LEU A 392 22.75 3.79 -12.96
C LEU A 392 24.05 3.21 -13.54
N SER A 393 23.93 2.19 -14.43
CA SER A 393 25.10 1.61 -15.08
C SER A 393 25.78 2.58 -16.05
N GLN A 394 25.00 3.44 -16.69
CA GLN A 394 25.47 4.34 -17.75
C GLN A 394 25.87 5.73 -17.23
N GLN A 395 25.08 6.28 -16.34
CA GLN A 395 25.14 7.68 -15.91
C GLN A 395 25.52 7.85 -14.41
N GLY A 396 25.48 6.77 -13.65
CA GLY A 396 25.73 6.85 -12.20
C GLY A 396 24.67 7.72 -11.49
N LEU A 397 25.12 8.55 -10.55
CA LEU A 397 24.23 9.42 -9.75
C LEU A 397 23.54 10.53 -10.55
N ALA A 398 24.15 11.01 -11.63
CA ALA A 398 23.51 12.03 -12.48
C ALA A 398 22.19 11.54 -13.06
N GLY A 399 22.07 10.23 -13.30
CA GLY A 399 20.82 9.63 -13.74
C GLY A 399 19.70 9.61 -12.70
N PHE A 400 19.99 9.79 -11.41
CA PHE A 400 18.94 9.86 -10.40
C PHE A 400 18.07 11.11 -10.54
N GLU A 401 18.66 12.26 -10.86
CA GLU A 401 17.91 13.50 -11.01
C GLU A 401 16.95 13.38 -12.20
N GLU A 402 17.42 12.86 -13.34
CA GLU A 402 16.59 12.61 -14.50
C GLU A 402 15.43 11.64 -14.22
N LEU A 403 15.71 10.53 -13.53
CA LEU A 403 14.68 9.56 -13.15
C LEU A 403 13.66 10.13 -12.17
N LEU A 404 14.08 10.98 -11.22
CA LEU A 404 13.18 11.55 -10.20
C LEU A 404 12.25 12.63 -10.76
N GLU A 405 12.63 13.31 -11.84
CA GLU A 405 11.81 14.29 -12.54
C GLU A 405 10.70 13.64 -13.39
N GLY A 406 10.79 12.33 -13.65
CA GLY A 406 9.79 11.55 -14.36
C GLY A 406 8.47 11.46 -13.59
N ASP A 407 7.37 11.20 -14.33
CA ASP A 407 6.03 10.95 -13.77
C ASP A 407 5.57 9.52 -14.12
N ASP A 408 6.52 8.60 -14.20
CA ASP A 408 6.31 7.20 -14.53
C ASP A 408 6.49 6.27 -13.30
N ASP A 409 6.23 4.99 -13.52
CA ASP A 409 6.37 3.96 -12.49
C ASP A 409 7.82 3.86 -11.95
N THR A 410 8.80 4.20 -12.77
CA THR A 410 10.22 4.19 -12.41
C THR A 410 10.54 5.31 -11.42
N ALA A 411 10.07 6.51 -11.70
CA ALA A 411 10.18 7.65 -10.79
C ALA A 411 9.47 7.38 -9.47
N LEU A 412 8.26 6.84 -9.53
CA LEU A 412 7.48 6.46 -8.36
C LEU A 412 8.22 5.44 -7.48
N LEU A 413 8.75 4.37 -8.09
CA LEU A 413 9.49 3.34 -7.38
C LEU A 413 10.78 3.91 -6.75
N LEU A 414 11.52 4.74 -7.48
CA LEU A 414 12.72 5.36 -6.97
C LEU A 414 12.43 6.32 -5.80
N GLN A 415 11.37 7.12 -5.89
CA GLN A 415 10.90 7.97 -4.79
C GLN A 415 10.56 7.12 -3.55
N ALA A 416 9.89 5.98 -3.73
CA ALA A 416 9.55 5.08 -2.63
C ALA A 416 10.80 4.45 -1.98
N ILE A 417 11.77 4.00 -2.78
CA ILE A 417 13.04 3.48 -2.27
C ILE A 417 13.76 4.54 -1.43
N LEU A 418 13.80 5.78 -1.91
CA LEU A 418 14.41 6.91 -1.20
C LEU A 418 13.63 7.28 0.08
N ASP A 419 12.32 7.03 0.12
CA ASP A 419 11.46 7.32 1.28
C ASP A 419 11.56 6.28 2.41
N ILE A 420 12.10 5.09 2.17
CA ILE A 420 12.21 4.03 3.19
C ILE A 420 12.89 4.52 4.48
N ASN A 421 13.89 5.38 4.35
CA ASN A 421 14.62 5.98 5.48
C ASN A 421 14.20 7.42 5.77
N SER A 422 12.97 7.80 5.44
CA SER A 422 12.48 9.17 5.58
C SER A 422 12.68 9.79 6.98
N PRO A 423 12.59 9.06 8.12
CA PRO A 423 12.83 9.68 9.42
C PRO A 423 14.25 10.24 9.65
N ALA A 424 15.25 9.80 8.88
CA ALA A 424 16.61 10.30 8.94
C ALA A 424 16.87 11.51 8.00
N GLN A 425 15.90 11.88 7.15
CA GLN A 425 16.09 12.91 6.13
C GLN A 425 15.85 14.33 6.66
N LEU A 426 16.60 15.28 6.14
CA LEU A 426 16.54 16.70 6.55
C LEU A 426 15.12 17.29 6.43
N ARG A 427 14.36 16.90 5.38
CA ARG A 427 12.98 17.37 5.16
C ARG A 427 12.02 17.05 6.31
N ASN A 428 12.29 15.98 7.06
CA ASN A 428 11.42 15.56 8.17
C ASN A 428 11.81 16.16 9.53
N VAL A 429 12.97 16.84 9.61
CA VAL A 429 13.40 17.53 10.84
C VAL A 429 12.35 18.52 11.35
N PRO A 430 11.81 19.43 10.53
CA PRO A 430 10.75 20.33 10.97
C PRO A 430 9.51 19.59 11.48
N ARG A 431 9.10 18.53 10.79
CA ARG A 431 7.94 17.73 11.18
C ARG A 431 8.12 17.11 12.56
N HIS A 432 9.27 16.48 12.83
CA HIS A 432 9.53 15.88 14.14
C HIS A 432 9.57 16.92 15.26
N TRP A 433 10.08 18.11 15.01
CA TRP A 433 10.14 19.18 16.00
C TRP A 433 8.82 19.89 16.24
N LEU A 434 8.06 20.16 15.19
CA LEU A 434 6.83 20.96 15.28
C LEU A 434 5.61 20.11 15.69
N TYR A 435 5.49 18.90 15.14
CA TYR A 435 4.33 18.04 15.41
C TYR A 435 4.51 17.08 16.59
N ARG A 436 5.68 17.09 17.26
CA ARG A 436 5.97 16.25 18.43
C ARG A 436 5.56 14.78 18.29
N LEU A 437 5.58 14.25 17.05
CA LEU A 437 5.11 12.90 16.73
C LEU A 437 3.65 12.63 17.16
N ARG A 438 2.79 13.64 17.19
CA ARG A 438 1.35 13.45 17.22
C ARG A 438 0.94 12.77 15.91
N GLU A 439 -0.03 11.85 16.01
CA GLU A 439 -0.76 11.39 14.83
C GLU A 439 -1.32 12.63 14.11
N PRO A 440 -1.11 12.78 12.80
CA PRO A 440 -1.67 13.91 12.08
C PRO A 440 -3.19 13.84 12.19
N ASP A 441 -3.81 14.86 12.76
CA ASP A 441 -5.24 15.05 12.67
C ASP A 441 -5.55 15.38 11.20
N PRO A 442 -6.33 14.56 10.50
CA PRO A 442 -6.60 14.76 9.08
C PRO A 442 -7.31 16.10 8.77
N ASP A 443 -7.88 16.76 9.77
CA ASP A 443 -8.60 18.03 9.62
C ASP A 443 -7.76 19.28 9.97
N GLU A 444 -6.53 19.14 10.44
CA GLU A 444 -5.64 20.27 10.69
C GLU A 444 -4.85 20.67 9.42
N GLU A 445 -5.37 21.58 8.64
CA GLU A 445 -4.63 22.38 7.64
C GLU A 445 -3.58 23.33 8.28
N ASP A 446 -2.91 22.91 9.32
CA ASP A 446 -1.96 23.75 10.01
C ASP A 446 -0.60 23.73 9.31
N LYS A 447 -0.32 24.85 8.61
CA LYS A 447 1.05 25.21 8.30
C LYS A 447 1.81 25.35 9.62
N PRO A 448 2.88 24.57 9.83
CA PRO A 448 3.66 24.68 11.05
C PRO A 448 4.12 26.12 11.21
N THR A 449 3.71 26.77 12.28
CA THR A 449 4.27 28.05 12.69
C THR A 449 5.72 27.79 13.05
N ARG A 450 6.62 28.13 12.12
CA ARG A 450 8.06 28.14 12.40
C ARG A 450 8.28 29.09 13.59
N ASP A 451 8.83 28.57 14.66
CA ASP A 451 9.34 29.45 15.71
C ASP A 451 10.59 30.19 15.20
N ASP A 452 10.95 31.30 15.83
CA ASP A 452 12.02 32.22 15.40
C ASP A 452 13.45 31.65 15.60
N SER A 453 13.62 30.32 15.59
CA SER A 453 14.94 29.73 15.74
C SER A 453 15.76 29.87 14.46
N PRO A 454 17.01 30.35 14.56
CA PRO A 454 17.92 30.40 13.40
C PRO A 454 18.29 29.02 12.85
N ALA A 455 17.95 27.94 13.57
CA ALA A 455 18.21 26.59 13.13
C ALA A 455 17.51 26.22 11.81
N TRP A 456 16.34 26.81 11.55
CA TRP A 456 15.57 26.52 10.35
C TRP A 456 16.22 27.05 9.08
N ASP A 457 16.70 28.29 9.11
CA ASP A 457 17.43 28.88 7.99
C ASP A 457 18.74 28.14 7.71
N LEU A 458 19.45 27.79 8.79
CA LEU A 458 20.70 27.03 8.69
C LEU A 458 20.44 25.60 8.15
N LEU A 459 19.31 24.98 8.50
CA LEU A 459 18.93 23.67 7.99
C LEU A 459 18.60 23.73 6.48
N GLU A 460 17.86 24.76 6.05
CA GLU A 460 17.57 24.97 4.64
C GLU A 460 18.84 25.24 3.81
N ARG A 461 19.73 26.06 4.34
CA ARG A 461 21.03 26.30 3.72
C ARG A 461 21.85 25.01 3.64
N LEU A 462 21.86 24.19 4.71
CA LEU A 462 22.55 22.90 4.72
C LEU A 462 21.98 21.93 3.68
N ALA A 463 20.66 21.94 3.47
CA ALA A 463 20.00 21.10 2.48
C ALA A 463 20.41 21.45 1.04
N ARG A 464 20.77 22.71 0.78
CA ARG A 464 21.17 23.21 -0.55
C ARG A 464 22.68 23.37 -0.75
N ALA A 465 23.45 23.42 0.34
CA ALA A 465 24.87 23.74 0.32
C ALA A 465 25.69 22.75 -0.51
N GLY A 466 26.54 23.25 -1.40
CA GLY A 466 27.59 22.48 -2.05
C GLY A 466 28.74 22.16 -1.09
N ALA A 467 29.61 21.25 -1.48
CA ALA A 467 30.77 20.89 -0.66
C ALA A 467 31.66 22.11 -0.27
N ASP A 468 31.74 23.06 -1.18
CA ASP A 468 32.57 24.29 -1.01
C ASP A 468 31.96 25.26 0.01
N GLU A 469 30.64 25.19 0.23
CA GLU A 469 29.90 26.07 1.14
C GLU A 469 29.87 25.56 2.59
N LEU A 470 30.12 24.26 2.78
CA LEU A 470 30.06 23.62 4.12
C LEU A 470 31.00 24.30 5.17
N PRO A 471 32.21 24.77 4.84
CA PRO A 471 33.08 25.48 5.81
C PRO A 471 32.51 26.82 6.29
N ALA A 472 31.89 27.59 5.38
CA ALA A 472 31.23 28.85 5.73
C ALA A 472 30.01 28.60 6.63
N LEU A 473 29.21 27.60 6.27
CA LEU A 473 28.03 27.18 7.03
C LEU A 473 28.39 26.70 8.44
N GLU A 474 29.50 25.97 8.60
CA GLU A 474 30.00 25.55 9.92
C GLU A 474 30.28 26.73 10.84
N LYS A 475 30.92 27.79 10.30
CA LYS A 475 31.17 29.01 11.03
C LYS A 475 29.88 29.68 11.49
N ASP A 476 28.90 29.75 10.60
CA ASP A 476 27.59 30.33 10.92
C ASP A 476 26.86 29.52 11.99
N ILE A 477 26.86 28.19 11.87
CA ILE A 477 26.26 27.28 12.86
C ILE A 477 26.98 27.45 14.23
N THR A 478 28.31 27.52 14.21
CA THR A 478 29.09 27.71 15.45
C THR A 478 28.77 29.04 16.13
N ASN A 479 28.63 30.11 15.33
CA ASN A 479 28.26 31.42 15.84
C ASN A 479 26.82 31.43 16.38
N ALA A 480 25.90 30.74 15.72
CA ALA A 480 24.53 30.60 16.19
C ALA A 480 24.47 29.81 17.50
N ILE A 481 25.22 28.72 17.62
CA ILE A 481 25.33 27.92 18.83
C ILE A 481 25.89 28.77 19.99
N ALA A 482 26.90 29.62 19.75
CA ALA A 482 27.44 30.49 20.78
C ALA A 482 26.42 31.49 21.32
N ARG A 483 25.53 32.01 20.46
CA ARG A 483 24.45 32.92 20.83
C ARG A 483 23.25 32.22 21.49
N HIS A 484 22.91 31.00 21.05
CA HIS A 484 21.76 30.25 21.48
C HIS A 484 22.17 28.88 22.06
N GLN A 485 22.94 28.91 23.15
CA GLN A 485 23.62 27.72 23.72
C GLN A 485 22.67 26.59 24.13
N ARG A 486 21.42 26.90 24.49
CA ARG A 486 20.42 25.94 24.96
C ARG A 486 19.47 25.45 23.84
N ASP A 487 19.66 25.91 22.60
CA ASP A 487 18.82 25.43 21.49
C ASP A 487 19.33 24.08 20.97
N PRO A 488 18.60 22.97 21.22
CA PRO A 488 19.00 21.64 20.76
C PRO A 488 19.00 21.51 19.24
N ARG A 489 18.18 22.31 18.53
CA ARG A 489 18.06 22.28 17.06
C ARG A 489 19.36 22.67 16.38
N LEU A 490 20.05 23.65 16.91
CA LEU A 490 21.36 24.05 16.37
C LEU A 490 22.43 22.96 16.53
N ARG A 491 22.38 22.18 17.63
CA ARG A 491 23.25 20.99 17.80
C ARG A 491 22.91 19.92 16.76
N MET A 492 21.63 19.77 16.47
CA MET A 492 21.17 18.83 15.44
C MET A 492 21.60 19.25 14.03
N VAL A 493 21.47 20.54 13.66
CA VAL A 493 21.97 21.06 12.38
C VAL A 493 23.48 20.83 12.27
N ARG A 494 24.23 21.03 13.38
CA ARG A 494 25.65 20.69 13.42
C ARG A 494 25.92 19.21 13.20
N ALA A 495 25.10 18.34 13.80
CA ALA A 495 25.22 16.90 13.61
C ALA A 495 25.03 16.51 12.14
N PHE A 496 24.00 17.03 11.48
CA PHE A 496 23.78 16.79 10.05
C PHE A 496 24.89 17.38 9.17
N LEU A 497 25.48 18.52 9.55
CA LEU A 497 26.68 19.05 8.86
C LEU A 497 27.85 18.05 8.95
N CYS A 498 28.10 17.51 10.14
CA CYS A 498 29.12 16.49 10.34
C CYS A 498 28.85 15.21 9.53
N VAL A 499 27.57 14.79 9.44
CA VAL A 499 27.16 13.66 8.59
C VAL A 499 27.49 13.92 7.12
N GLN A 500 27.21 15.12 6.59
CA GLN A 500 27.53 15.47 5.20
C GLN A 500 29.04 15.49 4.94
N ARG A 501 29.84 15.72 5.96
CA ARG A 501 31.29 15.64 5.88
C ARG A 501 31.88 14.25 6.14
N ASN A 502 31.02 13.24 6.34
CA ASN A 502 31.40 11.90 6.79
C ASN A 502 32.16 11.87 8.11
N ASP A 503 31.98 12.90 8.94
CA ASP A 503 32.58 12.98 10.28
C ASP A 503 31.59 12.42 11.31
N PHE A 504 31.48 11.12 11.32
CA PHE A 504 30.53 10.42 12.15
C PHE A 504 30.79 10.52 13.65
N SER A 505 32.04 10.73 14.04
CA SER A 505 32.43 10.91 15.45
C SER A 505 31.84 12.20 16.04
N HIS A 506 32.07 13.33 15.36
CA HIS A 506 31.50 14.61 15.77
C HIS A 506 29.97 14.65 15.56
N ALA A 507 29.44 13.97 14.53
CA ALA A 507 28.02 13.85 14.35
C ALA A 507 27.35 13.13 15.54
N SER A 508 27.91 12.02 15.99
CA SER A 508 27.43 11.26 17.15
C SER A 508 27.44 12.10 18.42
N THR A 509 28.54 12.89 18.66
CA THR A 509 28.64 13.79 19.79
C THR A 509 27.56 14.89 19.72
N ALA A 510 27.37 15.51 18.57
CA ALA A 510 26.40 16.58 18.39
C ALA A 510 24.93 16.08 18.52
N PHE A 511 24.61 14.86 18.06
CA PHE A 511 23.28 14.26 18.30
C PHE A 511 23.04 13.96 19.79
N ARG A 512 24.05 13.48 20.54
CA ARG A 512 23.93 13.29 22.00
C ARG A 512 23.75 14.61 22.73
N GLU A 513 24.49 15.66 22.34
CA GLU A 513 24.30 17.01 22.88
C GLU A 513 22.85 17.51 22.60
N ALA A 514 22.36 17.33 21.38
CA ALA A 514 20.98 17.68 21.04
C ALA A 514 19.97 16.92 21.90
N ALA A 515 20.14 15.61 22.07
CA ALA A 515 19.28 14.78 22.90
C ALA A 515 19.27 15.25 24.37
N SER A 516 20.44 15.57 24.92
CA SER A 516 20.55 16.01 26.32
C SER A 516 19.89 17.36 26.60
N LEU A 517 19.80 18.23 25.59
CA LEU A 517 19.14 19.55 25.69
C LEU A 517 17.66 19.50 25.39
N THR A 518 17.15 18.38 24.90
CA THR A 518 15.75 18.24 24.47
C THR A 518 14.88 17.76 25.64
N PRO A 519 13.84 18.52 26.04
CA PRO A 519 13.02 18.17 27.20
C PRO A 519 11.95 17.09 26.91
N ALA A 520 11.54 16.93 25.65
CA ALA A 520 10.48 16.02 25.25
C ALA A 520 11.02 14.61 24.97
N ALA A 521 10.46 13.59 25.63
CA ALA A 521 10.88 12.19 25.47
C ALA A 521 10.79 11.68 24.03
N SER A 522 9.76 12.11 23.27
CA SER A 522 9.61 11.75 21.85
C SER A 522 10.74 12.29 20.97
N LEU A 523 11.19 13.53 21.23
CA LEU A 523 12.31 14.13 20.51
C LEU A 523 13.65 13.55 20.93
N GLN A 524 13.80 13.17 22.21
CA GLN A 524 14.97 12.39 22.66
C GLN A 524 15.02 11.05 21.94
N ALA A 525 13.88 10.34 21.87
CA ALA A 525 13.76 9.07 21.15
C ALA A 525 14.13 9.23 19.66
N TRP A 526 13.73 10.33 19.02
CA TRP A 526 14.12 10.59 17.63
C TRP A 526 15.62 10.85 17.48
N ASN A 527 16.25 11.60 18.38
CA ASN A 527 17.71 11.77 18.39
C ASN A 527 18.44 10.43 18.58
N GLU A 528 17.93 9.56 19.48
CA GLU A 528 18.45 8.19 19.64
C GLU A 528 18.27 7.34 18.36
N TYR A 529 17.17 7.52 17.65
CA TYR A 529 16.99 6.91 16.33
C TYR A 529 18.08 7.37 15.35
N LEU A 530 18.42 8.66 15.31
CA LEU A 530 19.48 9.18 14.43
C LEU A 530 20.86 8.64 14.83
N LEU A 531 21.12 8.47 16.12
CA LEU A 531 22.34 7.81 16.62
C LEU A 531 22.38 6.32 16.22
N ALA A 532 21.26 5.61 16.35
CA ALA A 532 21.15 4.22 15.91
C ALA A 532 21.39 4.11 14.39
N ARG A 533 20.84 5.05 13.61
CA ARG A 533 21.06 5.10 12.16
C ARG A 533 22.54 5.35 11.82
N LEU A 534 23.21 6.22 12.59
CA LEU A 534 24.63 6.48 12.42
C LEU A 534 25.49 5.24 12.73
N ALA A 535 25.15 4.51 13.80
CA ALA A 535 25.81 3.25 14.14
C ALA A 535 25.57 2.19 13.04
N GLU A 536 24.36 2.14 12.48
CA GLU A 536 24.03 1.25 11.37
C GLU A 536 24.91 1.52 10.13
N GLU A 537 25.11 2.80 9.77
CA GLU A 537 25.95 3.19 8.62
C GLU A 537 27.44 2.89 8.85
N GLN A 538 27.86 2.87 10.11
CA GLN A 538 29.22 2.46 10.48
C GLN A 538 29.38 0.92 10.56
N GLY A 539 28.35 0.14 10.26
CA GLY A 539 28.36 -1.32 10.37
C GLY A 539 28.29 -1.84 11.81
N GLN A 540 28.04 -0.96 12.78
CA GLN A 540 27.92 -1.31 14.21
C GLN A 540 26.49 -1.80 14.52
N TYR A 541 26.07 -2.84 13.81
CA TYR A 541 24.66 -3.29 13.82
C TYR A 541 24.15 -3.70 15.20
N SER A 542 24.99 -4.36 16.02
CA SER A 542 24.59 -4.75 17.38
C SER A 542 24.30 -3.52 18.25
N GLN A 543 25.11 -2.49 18.15
CA GLN A 543 24.90 -1.22 18.85
C GLN A 543 23.65 -0.51 18.32
N ALA A 544 23.47 -0.47 17.01
CA ALA A 544 22.28 0.11 16.37
C ALA A 544 20.98 -0.58 16.85
N ILE A 545 20.98 -1.91 16.92
CA ILE A 545 19.83 -2.71 17.41
C ILE A 545 19.49 -2.34 18.85
N GLU A 546 20.48 -2.23 19.73
CA GLU A 546 20.25 -1.86 21.13
C GLU A 546 19.64 -0.45 21.25
N GLN A 547 20.17 0.50 20.48
CA GLN A 547 19.63 1.87 20.43
C GLN A 547 18.21 1.89 19.86
N TYR A 548 17.93 1.16 18.77
CA TYR A 548 16.57 1.03 18.25
C TYR A 548 15.61 0.39 19.27
N HIS A 549 16.06 -0.57 20.06
CA HIS A 549 15.25 -1.13 21.14
C HIS A 549 14.96 -0.12 22.24
N GLN A 550 15.91 0.77 22.58
CA GLN A 550 15.68 1.86 23.55
C GLN A 550 14.63 2.83 23.03
N VAL A 551 14.70 3.20 21.74
CA VAL A 551 13.68 4.04 21.08
C VAL A 551 12.32 3.34 21.11
N SER A 552 12.26 2.06 20.79
CA SER A 552 11.01 1.29 20.79
C SER A 552 10.35 1.17 22.17
N ARG A 553 11.11 1.26 23.27
CA ARG A 553 10.56 1.30 24.63
C ARG A 553 9.84 2.62 24.94
N VAL A 554 10.36 3.72 24.37
CA VAL A 554 9.78 5.07 24.55
C VAL A 554 8.60 5.26 23.58
N MET A 555 8.72 4.74 22.38
CA MET A 555 7.77 4.90 21.29
C MET A 555 7.41 3.54 20.65
N PRO A 556 6.63 2.69 21.33
CA PRO A 556 6.34 1.33 20.86
C PRO A 556 5.51 1.30 19.56
N GLN A 557 4.74 2.35 19.28
CA GLN A 557 3.96 2.46 18.05
C GLN A 557 4.78 2.89 16.82
N TRP A 558 6.03 3.30 16.99
CA TRP A 558 6.86 3.75 15.87
C TRP A 558 7.45 2.55 15.12
N ARG A 559 6.72 2.09 14.10
CA ARG A 559 7.03 0.87 13.34
C ARG A 559 8.34 0.95 12.54
N ASP A 560 8.72 2.15 12.06
CA ASP A 560 10.00 2.33 11.35
C ASP A 560 11.20 1.91 12.20
N VAL A 561 11.16 2.16 13.50
CA VAL A 561 12.22 1.77 14.43
C VAL A 561 12.32 0.25 14.56
N GLN A 562 11.17 -0.41 14.69
CA GLN A 562 11.09 -1.87 14.73
C GLN A 562 11.64 -2.45 13.44
N TYR A 563 11.19 -1.91 12.31
CA TYR A 563 11.66 -2.33 10.99
C TYR A 563 13.18 -2.18 10.84
N ARG A 564 13.76 -1.01 11.20
CA ARG A 564 15.22 -0.79 11.10
C ARG A 564 16.01 -1.77 11.97
N SER A 565 15.52 -2.10 13.16
CA SER A 565 16.14 -3.14 14.01
C SER A 565 16.17 -4.51 13.30
N LEU A 566 15.09 -4.87 12.58
CA LEU A 566 15.04 -6.10 11.79
C LEU A 566 16.00 -6.05 10.59
N VAL A 567 16.07 -4.90 9.88
CA VAL A 567 17.03 -4.68 8.79
C VAL A 567 18.47 -4.86 9.27
N CYS A 568 18.83 -4.34 10.44
CA CYS A 568 20.17 -4.55 11.02
C CYS A 568 20.44 -6.05 11.23
N ARG A 569 19.47 -6.82 11.74
CA ARG A 569 19.64 -8.27 11.90
C ARG A 569 19.84 -8.98 10.56
N VAL A 570 19.08 -8.57 9.52
CA VAL A 570 19.27 -9.10 8.16
C VAL A 570 20.69 -8.78 7.66
N LYS A 571 21.15 -7.55 7.85
CA LYS A 571 22.50 -7.13 7.49
C LYS A 571 23.57 -7.94 8.23
N MET A 572 23.30 -8.39 9.44
CA MET A 572 24.18 -9.31 10.20
C MET A 572 24.12 -10.77 9.72
N GLY A 573 23.16 -11.14 8.87
CA GLY A 573 22.98 -12.51 8.37
C GLY A 573 21.90 -13.32 9.08
N PHE A 574 21.20 -12.75 10.05
CA PHE A 574 20.12 -13.42 10.80
C PHE A 574 18.74 -13.27 10.12
N ALA A 575 18.70 -13.34 8.80
CA ALA A 575 17.45 -13.16 8.04
C ALA A 575 16.35 -14.13 8.49
N GLU A 576 16.69 -15.40 8.71
CA GLU A 576 15.74 -16.43 9.13
C GLU A 576 15.05 -16.10 10.46
N GLN A 577 15.79 -15.54 11.41
CA GLN A 577 15.25 -15.22 12.74
C GLN A 577 14.26 -14.06 12.76
N VAL A 578 14.19 -13.29 11.69
CA VAL A 578 13.33 -12.10 11.60
C VAL A 578 12.11 -12.30 10.70
N LEU A 579 12.00 -13.42 9.98
CA LEU A 579 10.92 -13.64 9.00
C LEU A 579 9.54 -13.51 9.64
N ASP A 580 9.31 -14.12 10.80
CA ASP A 580 8.04 -14.04 11.51
C ASP A 580 7.74 -12.60 11.97
N GLN A 581 8.77 -11.87 12.38
CA GLN A 581 8.61 -10.49 12.83
C GLN A 581 8.32 -9.55 11.65
N LEU A 582 8.94 -9.78 10.50
CA LEU A 582 8.62 -9.06 9.26
C LEU A 582 7.20 -9.38 8.79
N ALA A 583 6.80 -10.64 8.80
CA ALA A 583 5.45 -11.06 8.45
C ALA A 583 4.39 -10.44 9.40
N LYS A 584 4.68 -10.38 10.71
CA LYS A 584 3.83 -9.73 11.69
C LYS A 584 3.71 -8.23 11.43
N LEU A 585 4.82 -7.56 11.12
CA LEU A 585 4.83 -6.13 10.79
C LEU A 585 3.95 -5.83 9.56
N VAL A 586 4.00 -6.68 8.54
CA VAL A 586 3.13 -6.59 7.35
C VAL A 586 1.65 -6.78 7.71
N GLN A 587 1.33 -7.68 8.66
CA GLN A 587 -0.05 -7.88 9.11
C GLN A 587 -0.59 -6.69 9.91
N GLU A 588 0.25 -6.06 10.73
CA GLU A 588 -0.13 -4.90 11.53
C GLU A 588 -0.22 -3.63 10.69
N GLU A 589 0.68 -3.45 9.74
CA GLU A 589 0.75 -2.30 8.85
C GLU A 589 1.07 -2.75 7.41
N PRO A 590 0.06 -2.95 6.58
CA PRO A 590 0.21 -3.57 5.25
C PRO A 590 1.22 -2.89 4.31
N HIS A 591 1.42 -1.58 4.43
CA HIS A 591 2.38 -0.85 3.60
C HIS A 591 3.83 -1.33 3.76
N PHE A 592 4.16 -1.97 4.90
CA PHE A 592 5.46 -2.59 5.07
C PHE A 592 5.71 -3.73 4.08
N PHE A 593 4.68 -4.34 3.50
CA PHE A 593 4.89 -5.33 2.46
C PHE A 593 5.72 -4.77 1.31
N ASN A 594 5.30 -3.65 0.72
CA ASN A 594 6.02 -3.01 -0.37
C ASN A 594 7.36 -2.42 0.09
N ARG A 595 7.44 -1.85 1.31
CA ARG A 595 8.71 -1.37 1.87
C ARG A 595 9.75 -2.49 1.97
N ILE A 596 9.39 -3.63 2.53
CA ILE A 596 10.25 -4.81 2.64
C ILE A 596 10.60 -5.34 1.24
N LEU A 597 9.62 -5.34 0.33
CA LEU A 597 9.78 -5.85 -1.02
C LEU A 597 10.85 -5.10 -1.81
N ILE A 598 10.92 -3.77 -1.67
CA ILE A 598 11.79 -2.90 -2.47
C ILE A 598 13.01 -2.36 -1.71
N ASP A 599 13.19 -2.66 -0.41
CA ASP A 599 14.32 -2.15 0.38
C ASP A 599 15.63 -2.83 -0.03
N PRO A 600 16.60 -2.08 -0.61
CA PRO A 600 17.91 -2.61 -0.97
C PRO A 600 18.73 -3.07 0.24
N ALA A 601 18.45 -2.56 1.43
CA ALA A 601 19.15 -2.93 2.65
C ALA A 601 18.89 -4.39 3.07
N LEU A 602 17.84 -5.01 2.53
CA LEU A 602 17.47 -6.41 2.79
C LEU A 602 18.08 -7.42 1.79
N GLU A 603 18.94 -6.96 0.88
CA GLU A 603 19.50 -7.80 -0.19
C GLU A 603 20.18 -9.08 0.35
N ARG A 604 20.82 -8.99 1.50
CA ARG A 604 21.50 -10.13 2.12
C ARG A 604 20.57 -11.31 2.44
N GLY A 605 19.34 -11.00 2.90
CA GLY A 605 18.34 -12.03 3.23
C GLY A 605 17.22 -12.17 2.20
N ARG A 606 17.37 -11.53 1.04
CA ARG A 606 16.29 -11.30 0.10
C ARG A 606 15.53 -12.55 -0.32
N LEU A 607 16.19 -13.63 -0.68
CA LEU A 607 15.53 -14.85 -1.12
C LEU A 607 14.63 -15.46 -0.03
N LEU A 608 15.11 -15.48 1.21
CA LEU A 608 14.34 -15.97 2.35
C LEU A 608 13.13 -15.06 2.62
N ILE A 609 13.35 -13.75 2.58
CA ILE A 609 12.31 -12.75 2.82
C ILE A 609 11.25 -12.83 1.72
N LEU A 610 11.64 -12.92 0.44
CA LEU A 610 10.69 -13.06 -0.67
C LEU A 610 9.91 -14.36 -0.59
N SER A 611 10.53 -15.45 -0.12
CA SER A 611 9.84 -16.71 0.12
C SER A 611 8.86 -16.62 1.29
N ALA A 612 9.22 -16.00 2.39
CA ALA A 612 8.33 -15.81 3.54
C ALA A 612 7.15 -14.86 3.22
N LEU A 613 7.40 -13.78 2.50
CA LEU A 613 6.35 -12.87 2.04
C LEU A 613 5.42 -13.50 1.00
N HIS A 614 5.91 -14.49 0.24
CA HIS A 614 5.10 -15.22 -0.73
C HIS A 614 3.87 -15.85 -0.09
N ASP A 615 3.99 -16.45 1.08
CA ASP A 615 2.84 -17.08 1.75
C ASP A 615 1.77 -16.07 2.13
N VAL A 616 2.17 -14.88 2.57
CA VAL A 616 1.25 -13.78 2.90
C VAL A 616 0.59 -13.25 1.64
N TRP A 617 1.39 -13.02 0.60
CA TRP A 617 0.94 -12.55 -0.70
C TRP A 617 0.01 -13.56 -1.39
N ALA A 618 0.38 -14.84 -1.44
CA ALA A 618 -0.40 -15.90 -2.07
C ALA A 618 -1.77 -16.08 -1.42
N LYS A 619 -1.83 -16.06 -0.08
CA LYS A 619 -3.12 -16.12 0.65
C LYS A 619 -4.01 -14.91 0.38
N ALA A 620 -3.44 -13.71 0.27
CA ALA A 620 -4.20 -12.53 -0.07
C ALA A 620 -4.67 -12.57 -1.53
N LYS A 621 -3.83 -13.03 -2.44
CA LYS A 621 -4.15 -13.27 -3.85
C LYS A 621 -5.32 -14.23 -4.01
N GLU A 622 -5.23 -15.42 -3.42
CA GLU A 622 -6.29 -16.44 -3.48
C GLU A 622 -7.64 -15.88 -3.00
N ARG A 623 -7.63 -15.15 -1.88
CA ARG A 623 -8.84 -14.52 -1.36
C ARG A 623 -9.38 -13.43 -2.28
N ALA A 624 -8.51 -12.58 -2.83
CA ALA A 624 -8.92 -11.52 -3.75
C ALA A 624 -9.45 -12.09 -5.08
N GLU A 625 -8.83 -13.14 -5.59
CA GLU A 625 -9.30 -13.87 -6.78
C GLU A 625 -10.68 -14.49 -6.56
N ALA A 626 -10.92 -15.07 -5.37
CA ALA A 626 -12.24 -15.59 -4.99
C ALA A 626 -13.34 -14.51 -4.94
N GLU A 627 -12.99 -13.25 -4.74
CA GLU A 627 -13.93 -12.12 -4.77
C GLU A 627 -14.22 -11.62 -6.19
N ARG A 628 -13.45 -12.01 -7.20
CA ARG A 628 -13.61 -11.55 -8.59
C ARG A 628 -14.99 -11.84 -9.15
N ASP A 629 -15.48 -13.05 -8.95
CA ASP A 629 -16.81 -13.43 -9.42
C ASP A 629 -17.92 -12.62 -8.75
N ARG A 630 -17.72 -12.26 -7.48
CA ARG A 630 -18.65 -11.38 -6.74
C ARG A 630 -18.60 -9.94 -7.26
N ILE A 631 -17.43 -9.42 -7.62
CA ILE A 631 -17.30 -8.09 -8.25
C ILE A 631 -18.05 -8.06 -9.58
N LEU A 632 -17.88 -9.08 -10.42
CA LEU A 632 -18.59 -9.20 -11.68
C LEU A 632 -20.12 -9.35 -11.47
N ALA A 633 -20.52 -10.09 -10.43
CA ALA A 633 -21.93 -10.20 -10.06
C ALA A 633 -22.52 -8.85 -9.59
N MET A 634 -21.76 -8.07 -8.82
CA MET A 634 -22.15 -6.70 -8.44
C MET A 634 -22.30 -5.78 -9.65
N GLN A 635 -21.40 -5.86 -10.62
CA GLN A 635 -21.46 -5.06 -11.85
C GLN A 635 -22.72 -5.41 -12.66
N ARG A 636 -23.03 -6.70 -12.81
CA ARG A 636 -24.27 -7.16 -13.45
C ARG A 636 -25.50 -6.67 -12.68
N ARG A 637 -25.49 -6.85 -11.36
CA ARG A 637 -26.60 -6.41 -10.50
C ARG A 637 -26.81 -4.90 -10.59
N LEU A 638 -25.73 -4.10 -10.62
CA LEU A 638 -25.83 -2.65 -10.80
C LEU A 638 -26.51 -2.31 -12.14
N ALA A 639 -26.10 -2.94 -13.25
CA ALA A 639 -26.69 -2.76 -14.58
C ALA A 639 -28.15 -3.26 -14.64
N ASP A 640 -28.47 -4.32 -13.90
CA ASP A 640 -29.86 -4.83 -13.82
C ASP A 640 -30.81 -3.87 -13.09
N TRP A 641 -30.30 -3.10 -12.13
CA TRP A 641 -31.15 -2.18 -11.35
C TRP A 641 -31.18 -0.77 -11.93
N PHE A 642 -30.06 -0.27 -12.43
CA PHE A 642 -29.92 1.12 -12.85
C PHE A 642 -29.55 1.22 -14.34
N PRO A 643 -30.23 2.06 -15.13
CA PRO A 643 -29.82 2.35 -16.50
C PRO A 643 -28.52 3.16 -16.53
N ASP A 644 -27.84 3.17 -17.69
CA ASP A 644 -26.52 3.78 -17.84
C ASP A 644 -26.47 5.29 -17.54
N ASP A 645 -27.58 5.99 -17.74
CA ASP A 645 -27.75 7.42 -17.47
C ASP A 645 -28.05 7.76 -16.00
N HIS A 646 -28.26 6.75 -15.17
CA HIS A 646 -28.60 6.94 -13.76
C HIS A 646 -27.36 7.36 -12.95
N ALA A 647 -27.52 8.35 -12.06
CA ALA A 647 -26.41 8.87 -11.25
C ALA A 647 -25.70 7.80 -10.40
N VAL A 648 -26.47 6.83 -9.86
CA VAL A 648 -25.95 5.69 -9.09
C VAL A 648 -25.10 4.79 -9.97
N GLN A 649 -25.55 4.52 -11.22
CA GLN A 649 -24.79 3.72 -12.19
C GLN A 649 -23.46 4.37 -12.52
N MET A 650 -23.41 5.68 -12.75
CA MET A 650 -22.16 6.39 -13.03
C MET A 650 -21.21 6.38 -11.83
N GLN A 651 -21.69 6.64 -10.63
CA GLN A 651 -20.84 6.72 -9.43
C GLN A 651 -20.32 5.34 -8.98
N LEU A 652 -21.22 4.38 -8.77
CA LEU A 652 -20.86 3.03 -8.32
C LEU A 652 -20.17 2.24 -9.43
N GLY A 653 -20.56 2.43 -10.69
CA GLY A 653 -19.92 1.79 -11.83
C GLY A 653 -18.44 2.13 -11.95
N LEU A 654 -18.06 3.40 -11.73
CA LEU A 654 -16.64 3.80 -11.67
C LEU A 654 -15.90 3.15 -10.50
N LYS A 655 -16.51 3.10 -9.30
CA LYS A 655 -15.90 2.45 -8.14
C LYS A 655 -15.71 0.94 -8.37
N ILE A 656 -16.72 0.26 -8.91
CA ILE A 656 -16.67 -1.18 -9.20
C ILE A 656 -15.62 -1.46 -10.29
N LYS A 657 -15.56 -0.66 -11.34
CA LYS A 657 -14.56 -0.79 -12.41
C LYS A 657 -13.14 -0.55 -11.88
N LYS A 658 -12.95 0.42 -10.99
CA LYS A 658 -11.67 0.64 -10.31
C LYS A 658 -11.29 -0.58 -9.47
N LEU A 659 -12.25 -1.16 -8.74
CA LEU A 659 -12.03 -2.36 -7.92
C LEU A 659 -11.71 -3.59 -8.80
N GLU A 660 -12.36 -3.75 -9.94
CA GLU A 660 -12.05 -4.78 -10.93
C GLU A 660 -10.63 -4.62 -11.47
N GLY A 661 -10.22 -3.40 -11.80
CA GLY A 661 -8.85 -3.08 -12.20
C GLY A 661 -7.83 -3.48 -11.13
N LEU A 662 -8.10 -3.16 -9.86
CA LEU A 662 -7.24 -3.55 -8.73
C LEU A 662 -7.13 -5.07 -8.57
N SER A 663 -8.17 -5.84 -8.86
CA SER A 663 -8.14 -7.30 -8.78
C SER A 663 -7.16 -7.95 -9.77
N GLY A 664 -6.79 -7.24 -10.85
CA GLY A 664 -5.79 -7.67 -11.83
C GLY A 664 -4.35 -7.35 -11.44
N ILE A 665 -4.15 -6.44 -10.48
CA ILE A 665 -2.83 -5.98 -10.04
C ILE A 665 -2.21 -7.00 -9.09
N GLN A 666 -1.07 -7.57 -9.48
CA GLN A 666 -0.34 -8.55 -8.68
C GLN A 666 0.45 -7.88 -7.54
N ASN A 667 -0.24 -7.19 -6.63
CA ASN A 667 0.35 -6.54 -5.46
C ASN A 667 -0.47 -6.83 -4.20
N TYR A 668 0.20 -7.04 -3.08
CA TYR A 668 -0.44 -7.36 -1.80
C TYR A 668 -1.42 -6.28 -1.33
N ILE A 669 -1.06 -5.00 -1.46
CA ILE A 669 -1.92 -3.88 -1.07
C ILE A 669 -3.15 -3.80 -1.96
N ALA A 670 -3.00 -4.05 -3.27
CA ALA A 670 -4.15 -4.10 -4.18
C ALA A 670 -5.13 -5.21 -3.78
N PHE A 671 -4.62 -6.39 -3.41
CA PHE A 671 -5.46 -7.50 -2.92
C PHE A 671 -6.21 -7.12 -1.63
N LEU A 672 -5.55 -6.49 -0.67
CA LEU A 672 -6.21 -6.04 0.56
C LEU A 672 -7.28 -4.98 0.28
N LYS A 673 -7.00 -4.01 -0.59
CA LYS A 673 -7.98 -2.99 -1.01
C LYS A 673 -9.22 -3.65 -1.66
N VAL A 674 -9.03 -4.71 -2.43
CA VAL A 674 -10.15 -5.48 -3.00
C VAL A 674 -10.97 -6.13 -1.88
N LEU A 675 -10.33 -6.80 -0.93
CA LEU A 675 -11.00 -7.49 0.17
C LEU A 675 -11.75 -6.55 1.11
N GLU A 676 -11.22 -5.36 1.34
CA GLU A 676 -11.82 -4.34 2.20
C GLU A 676 -12.94 -3.57 1.49
N SER A 677 -12.69 -3.15 0.25
CA SER A 677 -13.61 -2.27 -0.48
C SER A 677 -14.83 -3.03 -1.04
N ARG A 678 -14.67 -4.31 -1.41
CA ARG A 678 -15.77 -5.08 -1.98
C ARG A 678 -17.01 -5.18 -1.07
N PRO A 679 -16.88 -5.56 0.24
CA PRO A 679 -18.05 -5.63 1.11
C PRO A 679 -18.71 -4.26 1.35
N ALA A 680 -17.89 -3.21 1.42
CA ALA A 680 -18.39 -1.85 1.60
C ALA A 680 -19.19 -1.38 0.37
N LEU A 681 -18.68 -1.65 -0.84
CA LEU A 681 -19.36 -1.32 -2.08
C LEU A 681 -20.64 -2.17 -2.27
N GLU A 682 -20.62 -3.45 -1.90
CA GLU A 682 -21.81 -4.31 -1.95
C GLU A 682 -22.91 -3.76 -1.04
N LYS A 683 -22.55 -3.32 0.15
CA LYS A 683 -23.47 -2.67 1.08
C LYS A 683 -23.97 -1.33 0.54
N GLU A 684 -23.08 -0.51 -0.03
CA GLU A 684 -23.46 0.77 -0.64
C GLU A 684 -24.45 0.56 -1.79
N LEU A 685 -24.23 -0.46 -2.63
CA LEU A 685 -25.17 -0.85 -3.70
C LEU A 685 -26.52 -1.28 -3.13
N GLU A 686 -26.51 -2.14 -2.10
CA GLU A 686 -27.75 -2.59 -1.44
C GLU A 686 -28.52 -1.41 -0.83
N ASP A 687 -27.82 -0.51 -0.14
CA ASP A 687 -28.41 0.70 0.47
C ASP A 687 -29.01 1.64 -0.60
N CYS A 688 -28.36 1.73 -1.79
CA CYS A 688 -28.92 2.47 -2.92
C CYS A 688 -30.18 1.80 -3.46
N ILE A 689 -30.16 0.50 -3.67
CA ILE A 689 -31.33 -0.28 -4.13
C ILE A 689 -32.50 -0.12 -3.15
N GLN A 690 -32.24 -0.24 -1.85
CA GLN A 690 -33.29 -0.12 -0.84
C GLN A 690 -33.88 1.29 -0.79
N ARG A 691 -33.08 2.32 -0.96
CA ARG A 691 -33.56 3.72 -1.06
C ARG A 691 -34.50 3.89 -2.25
N GLU A 692 -34.13 3.41 -3.42
CA GLU A 692 -34.98 3.48 -4.61
C GLU A 692 -36.28 2.69 -4.45
N ILE A 693 -36.22 1.51 -3.82
CA ILE A 693 -37.40 0.73 -3.49
C ILE A 693 -38.34 1.50 -2.54
N GLU A 694 -37.79 2.13 -1.52
CA GLU A 694 -38.58 2.94 -0.57
C GLU A 694 -39.16 4.18 -1.23
N GLU A 695 -38.42 4.86 -2.10
CA GLU A 695 -38.94 5.97 -2.87
C GLU A 695 -40.08 5.53 -3.79
N LEU A 696 -39.91 4.40 -4.48
CA LEU A 696 -40.94 3.85 -5.32
C LEU A 696 -42.21 3.48 -4.51
N ARG A 697 -42.05 2.82 -3.35
CA ARG A 697 -43.14 2.50 -2.43
C ARG A 697 -43.87 3.75 -1.92
N ASN A 698 -43.11 4.80 -1.59
CA ASN A 698 -43.68 6.06 -1.13
C ASN A 698 -44.46 6.76 -2.25
N ARG A 699 -43.96 6.72 -3.49
CA ARG A 699 -44.75 7.21 -4.66
C ARG A 699 -46.03 6.44 -4.85
N TYR A 700 -45.99 5.10 -4.73
CA TYR A 700 -47.21 4.30 -4.84
C TYR A 700 -48.18 4.56 -3.67
N LYS A 701 -47.70 4.76 -2.44
CA LYS A 701 -48.57 5.17 -1.30
C LYS A 701 -49.25 6.50 -1.61
N HIS A 702 -48.49 7.48 -2.11
CA HIS A 702 -49.06 8.77 -2.50
C HIS A 702 -50.13 8.62 -3.58
N TYR A 703 -49.87 7.79 -4.60
CA TYR A 703 -50.91 7.52 -5.64
C TYR A 703 -52.12 6.84 -5.07
N LEU A 704 -51.98 5.93 -4.12
CA LEU A 704 -53.08 5.29 -3.43
C LEU A 704 -53.90 6.32 -2.63
N ASP A 705 -53.26 7.21 -1.91
CA ASP A 705 -53.92 8.26 -1.14
C ASP A 705 -54.73 9.21 -2.06
N VAL A 706 -54.09 9.68 -3.15
CA VAL A 706 -54.76 10.49 -4.18
C VAL A 706 -55.93 9.74 -4.80
N LEU A 707 -55.78 8.46 -5.11
CA LEU A 707 -56.87 7.64 -5.69
C LEU A 707 -58.01 7.45 -4.69
N GLN A 708 -57.71 7.28 -3.39
CA GLN A 708 -58.71 7.21 -2.33
C GLN A 708 -59.49 8.50 -2.18
N GLU A 709 -58.82 9.66 -2.24
CA GLU A 709 -59.49 10.96 -2.23
C GLU A 709 -60.45 11.08 -3.43
N ILE A 710 -59.99 10.71 -4.63
CA ILE A 710 -60.83 10.74 -5.85
C ILE A 710 -62.02 9.79 -5.69
N ARG A 711 -61.84 8.58 -5.16
CA ARG A 711 -62.90 7.62 -4.88
C ARG A 711 -63.96 8.18 -3.93
N ASP A 712 -63.47 8.71 -2.80
CA ASP A 712 -64.31 9.20 -1.73
C ASP A 712 -65.15 10.40 -2.20
N GLU A 713 -64.60 11.21 -3.08
CA GLU A 713 -65.35 12.30 -3.71
C GLU A 713 -66.32 11.82 -4.79
N ALA A 714 -65.95 10.80 -5.60
CA ALA A 714 -66.79 10.26 -6.66
C ALA A 714 -67.94 9.37 -6.11
N SER A 715 -67.72 8.67 -4.97
CA SER A 715 -68.72 7.77 -4.35
C SER A 715 -70.05 8.49 -3.94
N TRP A 716 -70.02 9.81 -3.81
CA TRP A 716 -71.16 10.62 -3.46
C TRP A 716 -72.05 10.97 -4.67
N PHE A 717 -71.66 10.60 -5.89
CA PHE A 717 -72.38 10.99 -7.10
C PHE A 717 -73.57 10.01 -7.42
N PRO A 718 -74.78 10.52 -7.58
CA PRO A 718 -75.98 9.68 -7.62
C PRO A 718 -76.23 9.04 -8.97
N PHE A 719 -75.48 9.29 -10.04
CA PHE A 719 -75.80 8.83 -11.39
C PHE A 719 -74.82 7.79 -11.90
N PRO A 720 -75.15 6.46 -11.82
CA PRO A 720 -74.24 5.42 -12.19
C PRO A 720 -73.82 5.39 -13.69
N SER A 721 -74.68 5.86 -14.58
CA SER A 721 -74.40 5.88 -16.01
C SER A 721 -73.26 6.87 -16.41
N VAL A 722 -73.15 7.98 -15.74
CA VAL A 722 -72.09 8.97 -15.96
C VAL A 722 -70.78 8.54 -15.36
N LEU A 723 -70.83 7.64 -14.39
CA LEU A 723 -69.67 7.06 -13.73
C LEU A 723 -69.00 5.89 -14.49
N ARG A 724 -69.56 5.37 -15.59
CA ARG A 724 -69.11 4.15 -16.25
C ARG A 724 -67.64 4.27 -16.73
N GLU A 725 -67.28 5.33 -17.46
CA GLU A 725 -65.93 5.54 -17.94
C GLU A 725 -65.00 5.94 -16.79
N PHE A 726 -65.47 6.72 -15.83
CA PHE A 726 -64.72 7.02 -14.62
C PHE A 726 -64.35 5.76 -13.83
N SER A 727 -65.33 4.83 -13.69
CA SER A 727 -65.11 3.54 -13.00
C SER A 727 -64.11 2.65 -13.73
N ALA A 728 -64.08 2.67 -15.07
CA ALA A 728 -63.11 1.91 -15.85
C ALA A 728 -61.68 2.41 -15.61
N ASP A 729 -61.47 3.75 -15.76
CA ASP A 729 -60.13 4.35 -15.51
C ASP A 729 -59.71 4.21 -14.03
N PHE A 730 -60.68 4.31 -13.11
CA PHE A 730 -60.45 4.10 -11.69
C PHE A 730 -59.99 2.66 -11.39
N ASN A 731 -60.69 1.68 -11.94
CA ASN A 731 -60.37 0.26 -11.74
C ASN A 731 -59.04 -0.12 -12.37
N GLU A 732 -58.69 0.43 -13.56
CA GLU A 732 -57.37 0.25 -14.17
C GLU A 732 -56.28 0.85 -13.27
N CYS A 733 -56.45 2.08 -12.81
CA CYS A 733 -55.50 2.74 -11.90
C CYS A 733 -55.35 1.98 -10.59
N ALA A 734 -56.45 1.58 -9.96
CA ALA A 734 -56.46 0.78 -8.73
C ALA A 734 -55.81 -0.58 -8.93
N GLY A 735 -56.06 -1.23 -10.09
CA GLY A 735 -55.46 -2.48 -10.45
C GLY A 735 -53.95 -2.39 -10.54
N LEU A 736 -53.40 -1.36 -11.20
CA LEU A 736 -51.97 -1.09 -11.29
C LEU A 736 -51.32 -0.82 -9.91
N ILE A 737 -51.96 0.01 -9.09
CA ILE A 737 -51.48 0.32 -7.74
C ILE A 737 -51.52 -0.91 -6.83
N ASN A 738 -52.61 -1.67 -6.81
CA ASN A 738 -52.74 -2.90 -6.02
C ASN A 738 -51.77 -3.99 -6.48
N TRP A 739 -51.53 -4.11 -7.78
CA TRP A 739 -50.52 -5.00 -8.33
C TRP A 739 -49.17 -4.63 -7.77
N ALA A 740 -48.77 -3.35 -7.79
CA ALA A 740 -47.49 -2.88 -7.25
C ALA A 740 -47.33 -3.15 -5.74
N PHE A 741 -48.39 -3.00 -4.95
CA PHE A 741 -48.34 -3.36 -3.53
C PHE A 741 -48.25 -4.87 -3.26
N ALA A 742 -48.75 -5.69 -4.18
CA ALA A 742 -48.67 -7.13 -4.07
C ALA A 742 -47.31 -7.68 -4.54
N CYS A 743 -46.53 -6.90 -5.30
CA CYS A 743 -45.24 -7.29 -5.84
C CYS A 743 -44.13 -7.18 -4.83
N ASN A 744 -43.14 -8.07 -4.96
CA ASN A 744 -41.87 -7.95 -4.25
C ASN A 744 -40.92 -7.10 -5.10
N PHE A 745 -40.64 -5.89 -4.65
CA PHE A 745 -39.72 -4.99 -5.33
C PHE A 745 -38.22 -5.33 -5.14
N ASN A 746 -37.90 -6.43 -4.45
CA ASN A 746 -36.50 -6.87 -4.31
C ASN A 746 -35.97 -7.54 -5.60
N ASP A 747 -36.81 -7.73 -6.59
CA ASP A 747 -36.45 -8.21 -7.91
C ASP A 747 -36.35 -7.03 -8.89
N ALA A 748 -35.23 -6.92 -9.64
CA ALA A 748 -34.93 -5.81 -10.53
C ALA A 748 -35.94 -5.70 -11.69
N GLU A 749 -36.39 -6.84 -12.25
CA GLU A 749 -37.35 -6.86 -13.35
C GLU A 749 -38.72 -6.34 -12.90
N THR A 750 -39.16 -6.81 -11.73
CA THR A 750 -40.39 -6.35 -11.10
C THR A 750 -40.34 -4.86 -10.75
N PHE A 751 -39.23 -4.39 -10.25
CA PHE A 751 -38.97 -2.97 -9.96
C PHE A 751 -39.05 -2.11 -11.22
N LYS A 752 -38.35 -2.47 -12.31
CA LYS A 752 -38.39 -1.75 -13.59
C LYS A 752 -39.78 -1.72 -14.18
N ARG A 753 -40.51 -2.84 -14.13
CA ARG A 753 -41.90 -2.92 -14.55
C ARG A 753 -42.79 -1.99 -13.76
N ALA A 754 -42.62 -1.96 -12.43
CA ALA A 754 -43.36 -1.04 -11.57
C ALA A 754 -43.06 0.41 -11.92
N GLN A 755 -41.77 0.75 -12.07
CA GLN A 755 -41.37 2.09 -12.48
C GLN A 755 -41.97 2.53 -13.83
N GLY A 756 -42.03 1.60 -14.80
CA GLY A 756 -42.66 1.85 -16.10
C GLY A 756 -44.15 2.12 -16.01
N THR A 757 -44.90 1.59 -15.03
CA THR A 757 -46.32 1.86 -14.86
C THR A 757 -46.64 3.22 -14.28
N ILE A 758 -45.63 3.93 -13.68
CA ILE A 758 -45.85 5.27 -13.09
C ILE A 758 -46.37 6.28 -14.10
N SER A 759 -45.85 6.28 -15.32
CA SER A 759 -46.30 7.18 -16.38
C SER A 759 -47.79 6.94 -16.71
N ARG A 760 -48.20 5.71 -16.76
CA ARG A 760 -49.60 5.32 -17.01
C ARG A 760 -50.53 5.69 -15.84
N ILE A 761 -50.07 5.46 -14.60
CA ILE A 761 -50.79 5.87 -13.38
C ILE A 761 -50.96 7.38 -13.34
N ASN A 762 -49.93 8.15 -13.63
CA ASN A 762 -49.99 9.62 -13.67
C ASN A 762 -50.97 10.12 -14.75
N GLU A 763 -51.02 9.49 -15.91
CA GLU A 763 -51.98 9.80 -16.99
C GLU A 763 -53.40 9.51 -16.52
N LEU A 764 -53.64 8.30 -15.98
CA LEU A 764 -54.96 7.91 -15.45
C LEU A 764 -55.42 8.85 -14.32
N LEU A 765 -54.55 9.19 -13.37
CA LEU A 765 -54.85 10.14 -12.30
C LEU A 765 -55.21 11.54 -12.85
N ARG A 766 -54.51 11.98 -13.91
CA ARG A 766 -54.82 13.26 -14.58
C ARG A 766 -56.19 13.22 -15.24
N GLN A 767 -56.51 12.11 -15.93
CA GLN A 767 -57.82 11.89 -16.56
C GLN A 767 -58.93 11.83 -15.50
N LEU A 768 -58.72 11.05 -14.42
CA LEU A 768 -59.65 10.98 -13.30
C LEU A 768 -59.88 12.32 -12.64
N LYS A 769 -58.84 13.12 -12.39
CA LYS A 769 -59.00 14.50 -11.87
C LYS A 769 -59.76 15.40 -12.83
N LYS A 770 -59.56 15.29 -14.16
CA LYS A 770 -60.31 16.04 -15.17
C LYS A 770 -61.77 15.61 -15.19
N ARG A 771 -62.04 14.31 -15.17
CA ARG A 771 -63.45 13.80 -15.10
C ARG A 771 -64.09 14.17 -13.76
N LEU A 772 -63.38 14.16 -12.67
CA LEU A 772 -63.88 14.58 -11.37
C LEU A 772 -64.35 16.04 -11.37
N ARG A 773 -63.55 16.92 -12.02
CA ARG A 773 -63.98 18.33 -12.23
C ARG A 773 -65.30 18.43 -13.02
N PHE A 774 -65.43 17.64 -14.09
CA PHE A 774 -66.65 17.56 -14.85
C PHE A 774 -67.82 17.05 -14.00
N LEU A 775 -67.61 16.00 -13.21
CA LEU A 775 -68.61 15.45 -12.29
C LEU A 775 -69.04 16.49 -11.25
N ARG A 776 -68.15 17.32 -10.73
CA ARG A 776 -68.41 18.39 -9.83
C ARG A 776 -69.37 19.41 -10.50
N THR A 777 -69.11 19.80 -11.76
CA THR A 777 -69.95 20.72 -12.53
C THR A 777 -71.32 20.11 -12.76
N VAL A 778 -71.42 18.86 -13.12
CA VAL A 778 -72.68 18.13 -13.30
C VAL A 778 -73.42 18.04 -11.99
N ARG A 779 -72.77 17.69 -10.88
CA ARG A 779 -73.40 17.67 -9.55
C ARG A 779 -73.92 18.99 -9.14
N ASP A 780 -73.18 20.03 -9.30
CA ASP A 780 -73.56 21.39 -8.89
C ASP A 780 -74.71 21.87 -9.81
N GLY A 781 -74.63 21.55 -11.11
CA GLY A 781 -75.73 21.80 -12.07
C GLY A 781 -77.06 21.07 -11.74
N THR A 782 -76.94 19.79 -11.39
CA THR A 782 -78.15 18.97 -11.01
C THR A 782 -78.69 19.42 -9.67
N LEU A 783 -77.83 19.75 -8.68
CA LEU A 783 -78.34 20.34 -7.41
C LEU A 783 -79.08 21.65 -7.66
N PHE A 784 -78.54 22.53 -8.53
CA PHE A 784 -79.15 23.76 -8.89
C PHE A 784 -80.49 23.52 -9.58
N ALA A 785 -80.51 22.60 -10.56
CA ALA A 785 -81.80 22.28 -11.28
C ALA A 785 -82.86 21.68 -10.36
N LEU A 786 -82.46 20.79 -9.41
CA LEU A 786 -83.38 20.18 -8.45
C LEU A 786 -83.93 21.22 -7.47
N LEU A 787 -83.07 22.13 -6.96
CA LEU A 787 -83.52 23.23 -6.06
C LEU A 787 -84.44 24.23 -6.81
N MET A 788 -84.07 24.55 -8.07
CA MET A 788 -84.87 25.39 -8.91
C MET A 788 -86.24 24.74 -9.23
N GLY A 789 -86.20 23.48 -9.62
CA GLY A 789 -87.41 22.73 -9.89
C GLY A 789 -88.42 22.63 -8.70
N LYS A 790 -87.80 22.35 -7.49
CA LYS A 790 -88.52 22.31 -6.23
C LYS A 790 -89.15 23.66 -5.90
N THR A 791 -88.41 24.74 -6.02
CA THR A 791 -88.95 26.09 -5.73
C THR A 791 -89.86 26.56 -6.79
N PHE A 792 -89.63 26.27 -8.05
CA PHE A 792 -90.58 26.53 -9.15
C PHE A 792 -91.90 25.80 -8.91
N MET A 793 -91.87 24.49 -8.67
CA MET A 793 -93.11 23.71 -8.42
C MET A 793 -93.92 24.25 -7.26
N TRP A 794 -93.23 24.64 -6.13
CA TRP A 794 -93.89 25.19 -4.99
C TRP A 794 -94.58 26.56 -5.32
N VAL A 795 -93.85 27.48 -5.99
CA VAL A 795 -94.42 28.79 -6.35
C VAL A 795 -95.47 28.65 -7.41
N GLU A 796 -95.28 27.74 -8.36
CA GLU A 796 -96.27 27.46 -9.42
C GLU A 796 -97.60 26.87 -8.85
N ILE A 797 -97.50 25.87 -7.95
CA ILE A 797 -98.65 25.29 -7.29
C ILE A 797 -99.41 26.34 -6.48
N VAL A 798 -98.73 27.13 -5.69
CA VAL A 798 -99.33 28.17 -4.89
C VAL A 798 -99.97 29.25 -5.79
N GLY A 799 -99.18 29.69 -6.83
CA GLY A 799 -99.69 30.70 -7.77
C GLY A 799 -100.85 30.19 -8.62
N LEU A 800 -100.84 28.93 -9.08
CA LEU A 800 -101.98 28.37 -9.78
C LEU A 800 -103.17 28.15 -8.87
N LEU A 801 -103.00 27.77 -7.59
CA LEU A 801 -104.09 27.75 -6.61
C LEU A 801 -104.67 29.11 -6.41
N LEU A 802 -103.79 30.12 -6.32
CA LEU A 802 -104.31 31.53 -6.26
C LEU A 802 -105.03 31.94 -7.51
N CYS A 803 -104.55 31.54 -8.71
CA CYS A 803 -105.27 31.82 -9.98
C CYS A 803 -106.63 31.10 -10.12
N PHE A 804 -106.66 29.75 -9.88
CA PHE A 804 -107.81 28.90 -10.16
C PHE A 804 -108.85 28.88 -9.01
N ILE A 805 -108.38 29.10 -7.77
CA ILE A 805 -109.26 29.22 -6.59
C ILE A 805 -109.51 30.68 -6.23
N GLY A 806 -108.53 31.52 -6.16
CA GLY A 806 -108.57 32.92 -5.74
C GLY A 806 -109.39 33.79 -6.72
N VAL A 807 -109.17 33.61 -8.03
CA VAL A 807 -109.94 34.41 -9.03
C VAL A 807 -111.44 34.04 -9.02
N PRO A 808 -111.85 32.82 -9.02
CA PRO A 808 -113.28 32.48 -8.85
C PRO A 808 -113.87 32.97 -7.54
N ILE A 809 -113.06 32.86 -6.39
CA ILE A 809 -113.51 33.41 -5.09
C ILE A 809 -113.79 34.98 -5.18
N ILE A 810 -112.90 35.62 -5.82
CA ILE A 810 -113.07 37.08 -6.06
C ILE A 810 -114.21 37.35 -6.95
N VAL A 811 -114.42 36.63 -8.01
CA VAL A 811 -115.60 36.82 -8.91
C VAL A 811 -116.93 36.46 -8.22
N PHE A 812 -117.01 35.45 -7.42
CA PHE A 812 -118.24 35.07 -6.76
C PHE A 812 -118.55 35.82 -5.45
N TRP A 813 -117.42 36.08 -4.65
CA TRP A 813 -117.61 36.72 -3.33
C TRP A 813 -116.98 38.12 -3.19
N GLY A 814 -116.56 38.70 -4.31
CA GLY A 814 -115.85 39.97 -4.36
C GLY A 814 -116.65 41.23 -3.80
N GLU A 815 -117.92 41.14 -3.88
CA GLU A 815 -118.78 42.11 -3.23
C GLU A 815 -118.78 42.03 -1.72
N PHE A 816 -118.72 40.81 -1.16
CA PHE A 816 -118.62 40.56 0.27
C PHE A 816 -117.26 40.91 0.83
N LEU A 817 -116.21 40.81 0.02
CA LEU A 817 -114.85 41.14 0.33
C LEU A 817 -114.48 42.61 0.05
N HIS A 818 -115.42 43.51 -0.29
CA HIS A 818 -115.10 44.89 -0.69
C HIS A 818 -114.15 45.07 -1.92
N LEU A 819 -114.06 44.07 -2.78
CA LEU A 819 -113.23 44.07 -3.96
C LEU A 819 -114.11 44.22 -5.28
N GLY A 820 -115.24 44.93 -5.24
CA GLY A 820 -116.17 45.13 -6.34
C GLY A 820 -115.64 45.62 -7.62
N TRP A 821 -114.55 46.51 -7.55
CA TRP A 821 -113.84 47.01 -8.72
C TRP A 821 -113.02 45.89 -9.43
N LEU A 822 -112.54 44.89 -8.72
CA LEU A 822 -111.87 43.78 -9.30
C LEU A 822 -112.78 42.75 -9.92
N LYS A 823 -113.97 42.58 -9.35
CA LYS A 823 -115.05 41.67 -9.89
C LYS A 823 -115.49 42.13 -11.28
N ASN A 824 -115.69 43.51 -11.52
CA ASN A 824 -115.99 44.02 -12.82
C ASN A 824 -114.86 43.87 -13.86
N LEU A 825 -113.67 43.94 -13.47
CA LEU A 825 -112.55 43.73 -14.34
C LEU A 825 -112.26 42.22 -14.73
N LEU A 826 -112.58 41.33 -13.84
CA LEU A 826 -112.44 39.90 -14.00
C LEU A 826 -113.64 39.15 -14.57
N GLY A 827 -114.87 39.69 -14.50
CA GLY A 827 -116.07 39.01 -14.80
C GLY A 827 -116.43 38.81 -16.29
N GLU A 828 -116.05 39.73 -17.17
CA GLU A 828 -116.33 39.63 -18.59
C GLU A 828 -115.40 38.69 -19.37
N ASN A 829 -114.11 38.40 -18.89
CA ASN A 829 -113.18 37.52 -19.58
C ASN A 829 -112.34 36.62 -18.60
N GLN A 830 -113.01 36.06 -17.60
CA GLN A 830 -112.46 35.24 -16.57
C GLN A 830 -111.35 34.24 -17.06
N TRP A 831 -111.69 33.47 -18.14
CA TRP A 831 -110.79 32.51 -18.70
C TRP A 831 -109.52 33.18 -19.37
N SER A 832 -109.70 34.28 -20.02
CA SER A 832 -108.54 34.97 -20.65
C SER A 832 -107.67 35.55 -19.60
N VAL A 833 -108.22 36.12 -18.54
CA VAL A 833 -107.45 36.65 -17.41
C VAL A 833 -106.77 35.62 -16.61
N GLN A 834 -107.48 34.48 -16.36
CA GLN A 834 -106.75 33.31 -15.69
C GLN A 834 -105.61 32.77 -16.50
N LYS A 835 -105.74 32.67 -17.88
CA LYS A 835 -104.62 32.26 -18.74
C LYS A 835 -103.49 33.24 -18.67
N VAL A 836 -103.75 34.55 -18.76
CA VAL A 836 -102.70 35.55 -18.66
C VAL A 836 -102.08 35.58 -17.27
N LEU A 837 -102.80 35.41 -16.19
CA LEU A 837 -102.33 35.31 -14.83
C LEU A 837 -101.54 34.01 -14.63
N ALA A 838 -102.00 32.93 -15.20
CA ALA A 838 -101.16 31.65 -15.11
C ALA A 838 -99.82 31.81 -15.80
N ILE A 839 -99.80 32.51 -16.98
CA ILE A 839 -98.57 32.75 -17.68
C ILE A 839 -97.66 33.67 -16.83
N ILE A 840 -98.22 34.68 -16.24
CA ILE A 840 -97.50 35.66 -15.36
C ILE A 840 -96.92 34.86 -14.12
N VAL A 841 -97.80 34.07 -13.53
CA VAL A 841 -97.36 33.21 -12.39
C VAL A 841 -96.21 32.31 -12.75
N THR A 842 -96.32 31.69 -13.97
CA THR A 842 -95.21 30.85 -14.44
C THR A 842 -93.86 31.63 -14.63
N VAL A 843 -94.03 32.85 -15.25
CA VAL A 843 -92.82 33.70 -15.39
C VAL A 843 -92.28 34.16 -14.03
N ILE A 844 -93.15 34.54 -13.08
CA ILE A 844 -92.78 34.87 -11.73
C ILE A 844 -92.20 33.64 -11.01
N ALA A 845 -92.77 32.48 -11.17
CA ALA A 845 -92.28 31.26 -10.58
C ALA A 845 -90.91 30.88 -11.07
N VAL A 846 -90.60 31.06 -12.38
CA VAL A 846 -89.22 30.89 -12.91
C VAL A 846 -88.26 31.96 -12.27
N GLY A 847 -88.64 33.22 -12.24
CA GLY A 847 -87.87 34.31 -11.69
C GLY A 847 -87.58 34.11 -10.18
N VAL A 848 -88.60 33.82 -9.43
CA VAL A 848 -88.51 33.57 -7.96
C VAL A 848 -87.74 32.26 -7.71
N GLY A 849 -88.01 31.26 -8.57
CA GLY A 849 -87.27 29.96 -8.55
C GLY A 849 -85.76 30.17 -8.76
N ALA A 850 -85.40 30.94 -9.77
CA ALA A 850 -83.97 31.25 -10.04
C ALA A 850 -83.35 32.07 -8.92
N LEU A 851 -84.00 33.13 -8.48
CA LEU A 851 -83.44 34.03 -7.44
C LEU A 851 -83.29 33.31 -6.08
N ARG A 852 -84.31 32.55 -5.67
CA ARG A 852 -84.23 31.80 -4.42
C ARG A 852 -83.22 30.65 -4.50
N THR A 853 -83.13 30.03 -5.63
CA THR A 853 -82.13 28.93 -5.85
C THR A 853 -80.74 29.47 -5.76
N THR A 854 -80.37 30.60 -6.34
CA THR A 854 -79.08 31.22 -6.23
C THR A 854 -78.74 31.58 -4.79
N LEU A 855 -79.65 32.10 -4.00
CA LEU A 855 -79.51 32.45 -2.59
C LEU A 855 -79.38 31.23 -1.66
N ILE A 856 -80.00 30.10 -1.96
CA ILE A 856 -79.99 28.90 -1.11
C ILE A 856 -78.94 27.91 -1.58
N PHE A 857 -78.53 27.95 -2.85
CA PHE A 857 -77.60 26.98 -3.46
C PHE A 857 -76.32 26.89 -2.70
N ASP A 858 -75.69 28.02 -2.41
CA ASP A 858 -74.39 28.01 -1.74
C ASP A 858 -74.47 27.43 -0.33
N ARG A 859 -75.47 27.84 0.45
CA ARG A 859 -75.70 27.31 1.81
C ARG A 859 -75.97 25.80 1.79
N ARG A 860 -76.80 25.32 0.87
CA ARG A 860 -77.11 23.89 0.79
C ARG A 860 -75.99 23.05 0.25
N ARG A 861 -75.22 23.64 -0.67
CA ARG A 861 -73.96 23.04 -1.12
C ARG A 861 -72.95 22.90 -0.01
N GLU A 862 -72.75 23.95 0.80
CA GLU A 862 -71.83 23.91 1.96
C GLU A 862 -72.31 22.86 3.00
N GLN A 863 -73.55 22.87 3.37
CA GLN A 863 -74.10 21.85 4.29
C GLN A 863 -73.84 20.40 3.83
N LEU A 864 -74.08 20.12 2.58
CA LEU A 864 -73.86 18.81 2.00
C LEU A 864 -72.39 18.44 1.96
N LEU A 865 -71.52 19.43 1.75
CA LEU A 865 -70.04 19.23 1.79
C LEU A 865 -69.56 19.00 3.21
N GLU A 866 -70.10 19.71 4.20
CA GLU A 866 -69.73 19.50 5.63
C GLU A 866 -70.22 18.13 6.13
N GLU A 867 -71.45 17.74 5.86
CA GLU A 867 -71.96 16.39 6.17
C GLU A 867 -71.13 15.27 5.57
N ALA A 868 -70.65 15.48 4.31
CA ALA A 868 -69.73 14.53 3.65
C ALA A 868 -68.34 14.52 4.28
N ARG A 869 -67.80 15.65 4.74
CA ARG A 869 -66.51 15.78 5.47
C ARG A 869 -66.61 15.05 6.82
N GLU A 870 -67.62 15.33 7.63
CA GLU A 870 -67.81 14.64 8.91
C GLU A 870 -67.91 13.12 8.79
N GLN A 871 -68.63 12.61 7.74
CA GLN A 871 -68.71 11.18 7.48
C GLN A 871 -67.32 10.60 7.12
N ARG A 872 -66.52 11.35 6.36
CA ARG A 872 -65.13 10.92 6.01
C ARG A 872 -64.25 10.88 7.24
N GLU A 873 -64.28 11.91 8.10
CA GLU A 873 -63.49 11.92 9.33
C GLU A 873 -63.84 10.75 10.27
N LYS A 874 -65.12 10.47 10.44
CA LYS A 874 -65.60 9.29 11.20
C LYS A 874 -65.10 7.97 10.55
N ALA A 875 -65.09 7.87 9.23
CA ALA A 875 -64.62 6.68 8.52
C ALA A 875 -63.06 6.55 8.63
N GLN A 876 -62.31 7.66 8.57
CA GLN A 876 -60.87 7.65 8.74
C GLN A 876 -60.49 7.26 10.18
N GLN A 877 -61.15 7.80 11.19
CA GLN A 877 -60.94 7.45 12.59
C GLN A 877 -61.17 5.97 12.84
N ALA A 878 -62.27 5.42 12.33
CA ALA A 878 -62.55 4.00 12.42
C ALA A 878 -61.51 3.11 11.74
N ARG A 879 -60.95 3.60 10.61
CA ARG A 879 -59.86 2.91 9.91
C ARG A 879 -58.56 2.93 10.68
N LEU A 880 -58.16 4.08 11.26
CA LEU A 880 -56.99 4.22 12.09
C LEU A 880 -57.07 3.36 13.35
N GLU A 881 -58.23 3.25 13.96
CA GLU A 881 -58.45 2.34 15.12
C GLU A 881 -58.29 0.87 14.72
N ARG A 882 -58.79 0.46 13.52
CA ARG A 882 -58.58 -0.91 13.02
C ARG A 882 -57.11 -1.20 12.79
N ILE A 883 -56.35 -0.28 12.19
CA ILE A 883 -54.91 -0.41 11.96
C ILE A 883 -54.15 -0.49 13.30
N ARG A 884 -54.50 0.34 14.29
CA ARG A 884 -53.90 0.27 15.64
C ARG A 884 -54.18 -1.07 16.29
N ARG A 885 -55.39 -1.60 16.22
CA ARG A 885 -55.73 -2.93 16.76
C ARG A 885 -54.97 -4.06 16.04
N GLN A 886 -54.78 -3.95 14.72
CA GLN A 886 -53.98 -4.93 13.99
C GLN A 886 -52.52 -4.90 14.39
N ARG A 887 -51.93 -3.70 14.48
CA ARG A 887 -50.53 -3.57 14.93
C ARG A 887 -50.29 -4.06 16.35
N GLN A 888 -51.25 -3.82 17.25
CA GLN A 888 -51.17 -4.35 18.61
C GLN A 888 -51.24 -5.88 18.64
N ALA A 889 -52.13 -6.46 17.84
CA ALA A 889 -52.23 -7.90 17.71
C ALA A 889 -50.94 -8.54 17.10
N GLU A 890 -50.34 -7.89 16.08
CA GLU A 890 -49.06 -8.32 15.50
C GLU A 890 -47.90 -8.23 16.52
N GLN A 891 -47.84 -7.15 17.30
CA GLN A 891 -46.84 -6.99 18.36
C GLN A 891 -46.99 -8.02 19.47
N GLU A 892 -48.21 -8.30 19.87
CA GLU A 892 -48.48 -9.36 20.86
C GLU A 892 -48.13 -10.75 20.34
N HIS A 893 -48.45 -11.01 19.05
CA HIS A 893 -48.03 -12.26 18.42
C HIS A 893 -46.52 -12.39 18.33
N ALA A 894 -45.81 -11.34 17.93
CA ALA A 894 -44.33 -11.32 17.88
C ALA A 894 -43.72 -11.56 19.27
N ARG A 895 -44.29 -10.93 20.34
CA ARG A 895 -43.84 -11.18 21.72
C ARG A 895 -44.05 -12.63 22.16
N ARG A 896 -45.21 -13.24 21.83
CA ARG A 896 -45.47 -14.66 22.13
C ARG A 896 -44.49 -15.60 21.41
N VAL A 897 -44.16 -15.28 20.15
CA VAL A 897 -43.18 -16.07 19.38
C VAL A 897 -41.79 -15.96 20.00
N GLN A 898 -41.34 -14.75 20.38
CA GLN A 898 -40.05 -14.55 21.06
C GLN A 898 -39.97 -15.26 22.42
N GLN A 899 -41.06 -15.21 23.21
CA GLN A 899 -41.11 -15.93 24.47
C GLN A 899 -41.05 -17.45 24.26
N ALA A 900 -41.72 -17.97 23.25
CA ALA A 900 -41.68 -19.40 22.94
C ALA A 900 -40.30 -19.84 22.44
N GLU A 901 -39.61 -19.01 21.70
CA GLU A 901 -38.23 -19.27 21.28
C GLU A 901 -37.23 -19.25 22.47
N GLN A 902 -37.36 -18.27 23.38
CA GLN A 902 -36.55 -18.21 24.59
C GLN A 902 -36.78 -19.41 25.50
N GLU A 903 -38.01 -19.85 25.64
CA GLU A 903 -38.33 -21.07 26.40
C GLU A 903 -37.75 -22.34 25.76
N ARG A 904 -37.76 -22.42 24.39
CA ARG A 904 -37.14 -23.53 23.66
C ARG A 904 -35.63 -23.55 23.86
N GLU A 905 -34.99 -22.40 23.82
CA GLU A 905 -33.56 -22.27 24.02
C GLU A 905 -33.14 -22.59 25.44
N GLN A 906 -33.93 -22.13 26.47
CA GLN A 906 -33.72 -22.52 27.86
C GLN A 906 -33.85 -24.03 28.08
N ARG A 907 -34.83 -24.66 27.47
CA ARG A 907 -35.01 -26.13 27.51
C ARG A 907 -33.89 -26.87 26.81
N ARG A 908 -33.28 -26.28 25.74
CA ARG A 908 -32.13 -26.84 25.05
C ARG A 908 -30.87 -26.77 25.91
N ILE A 909 -30.59 -25.63 26.51
CA ILE A 909 -29.49 -25.43 27.46
C ILE A 909 -29.62 -26.34 28.69
N LEU A 910 -30.85 -26.53 29.21
CA LEU A 910 -31.10 -27.42 30.33
C LEU A 910 -30.86 -28.90 29.96
N LYS A 911 -31.25 -29.32 28.76
CA LYS A 911 -30.97 -30.65 28.25
C LYS A 911 -29.49 -30.89 28.00
N GLU A 912 -28.75 -29.90 27.53
CA GLU A 912 -27.28 -29.95 27.40
C GLU A 912 -26.58 -30.05 28.75
N LYS A 913 -27.02 -29.30 29.75
CA LYS A 913 -26.53 -29.40 31.14
C LYS A 913 -26.84 -30.73 31.83
N MET A 914 -27.86 -31.44 31.39
CA MET A 914 -28.23 -32.78 31.95
C MET A 914 -27.53 -33.94 31.17
N ARG A 915 -26.85 -33.66 30.07
CA ARG A 915 -26.09 -34.62 29.29
C ARG A 915 -24.56 -34.54 29.48
N GLY A 916 -24.03 -33.51 30.09
CA GLY A 916 -22.65 -33.40 30.61
C GLY A 916 -22.65 -33.69 32.10
#